data_31b85b113d042db756f0de4ad2e266d1
#
_entry.id   31b85b113d042db756f0de4ad2e266d1
#
_cell.length_a   1.000
_cell.length_b   1.000
_cell.length_c   1.000
_cell.angle_alpha   90.00
_cell.angle_beta   90.00
_cell.angle_gamma   90.00
#
_symmetry.space_group_name_H-M   'P 1'
#
loop_
_entity.id
_entity.type
_entity.pdbx_description
1 polymer ?
#
loop_
_entity_poly.entity_id
_entity_poly.type
_entity_poly.pdbx_seq_one_letter_code
_entity_poly.pdbx_strand_id
1 'polypeptide(L)'
;MNRIFLIILSLVFSVVYVEAQSTYPCVIDSKDGSPIPSVSLLFLDSLQNVTATGITDIHGMSVIKGNYKKNSNSLHLSCVGYVSRSISLLALKDTIALEPTHVNLEKVEVVAMRPLIKLSPGMFTYEVSNDSSAQNKSTLDVMHKVPLLIVSANNGISAENGKSIVYELNGMRDPLLKGDVMTIFQALKASNLKRIEVNTQPGLQYGSNTIVVNIVTKGHLEGLLGTIYTRVSDESMSNSIFGLTKNKNFTVSLNYQNIWDYDHSRTNESKEIREQSTLFYQTDKYIHFDGYKSNAHSIEFSSSYEANNTTLINLYGRVILSNFSNPHENSREETVTYQENGALSYSYVKKNHRLFKNTEYDATISFEHSFVKSYVLNGKFYLGYNFYNRPYTQTTSSIYEKIDTLGLGNMSFNAFYNYVEKEKSNIPVHTFETSFWHNINKAQRITLGGKLVLRPQSNERSLLKSSLANKQEFLGNDDSAYNHTQQVANLYGSYAISSRKLKLDLGLRYEYQKDKLLHSDSNHNLRKHFSNLLPSLSFAYQCSNNMSMELSYDMNVSRPNISVLDPYVDYTTPLQLTYGNTDLKPENTHTIDFTINQRIKRYTLITSLTYATTDRLILNYQYTDKSILHNTTGNIGKKNDLMLYNSLSGRLSRNVYARLMQSISYVDYSAPKIDCKQHGWIYFVKGIMEYELPKACYLDIEGSYLSRSILLQGRGYAKYFYSVSLSKYFFTNKLRLVF
;
A
#
# COMPACT_ATOMS: atom_id res chain seq x y z
N MET A 1 6.81 -36.78 10.15
CA MET A 1 7.11 -35.35 10.35
C MET A 1 8.43 -35.05 11.08
N ASN A 2 8.95 -35.90 11.92
CA ASN A 2 10.17 -35.62 12.72
C ASN A 2 11.54 -35.77 12.00
N ARG A 3 11.61 -36.30 10.79
CA ARG A 3 12.89 -36.42 10.06
C ARG A 3 13.23 -35.26 9.14
N ILE A 4 12.25 -34.51 8.68
CA ILE A 4 12.46 -33.34 7.81
C ILE A 4 12.89 -32.12 8.63
N PHE A 5 12.41 -31.97 9.86
CA PHE A 5 12.79 -30.89 10.77
C PHE A 5 14.25 -30.95 11.22
N LEU A 6 14.80 -32.18 11.40
CA LEU A 6 16.20 -32.39 11.76
C LEU A 6 17.17 -32.15 10.59
N ILE A 7 16.74 -32.37 9.35
CA ILE A 7 17.57 -32.12 8.16
C ILE A 7 17.64 -30.59 7.89
N ILE A 8 16.59 -29.84 8.13
CA ILE A 8 16.60 -28.37 8.01
C ILE A 8 17.45 -27.73 9.11
N LEU A 9 17.41 -28.27 10.32
CA LEU A 9 18.23 -27.79 11.44
C LEU A 9 19.73 -28.09 11.27
N SER A 10 20.11 -29.21 10.62
CA SER A 10 21.52 -29.55 10.35
C SER A 10 22.15 -28.74 9.21
N LEU A 11 21.35 -28.22 8.27
CA LEU A 11 21.81 -27.34 7.18
C LEU A 11 22.10 -25.91 7.61
N VAL A 12 21.61 -25.49 8.78
CA VAL A 12 21.81 -24.14 9.30
C VAL A 12 23.13 -23.99 10.09
N PHE A 13 23.76 -25.11 10.51
CA PHE A 13 24.94 -25.09 11.38
C PHE A 13 26.28 -25.32 10.70
N SER A 14 26.34 -25.55 9.40
CA SER A 14 27.62 -25.71 8.70
C SER A 14 28.01 -24.47 7.93
N VAL A 15 29.16 -23.93 8.28
CA VAL A 15 30.06 -22.99 7.59
C VAL A 15 30.08 -21.57 8.14
N VAL A 16 30.81 -21.38 9.21
CA VAL A 16 31.64 -20.19 9.40
C VAL A 16 33.10 -20.64 9.25
N TYR A 17 33.66 -20.49 8.06
CA TYR A 17 35.10 -20.53 7.90
C TYR A 17 35.69 -19.17 8.27
N VAL A 18 36.48 -19.12 9.31
CA VAL A 18 37.37 -17.99 9.62
C VAL A 18 38.67 -18.25 8.85
N GLU A 19 38.87 -17.50 7.75
CA GLU A 19 40.21 -17.46 7.11
C GLU A 19 41.16 -16.68 8.00
N ALA A 20 42.28 -17.31 8.35
CA ALA A 20 43.38 -16.68 9.06
C ALA A 20 44.04 -15.62 8.15
N GLN A 21 44.09 -14.38 8.58
CA GLN A 21 44.82 -13.31 7.89
C GLN A 21 46.29 -13.42 8.22
N SER A 22 47.14 -13.65 7.19
CA SER A 22 48.60 -13.52 7.34
C SER A 22 49.06 -12.12 6.96
N THR A 23 49.88 -11.51 7.81
CA THR A 23 50.51 -10.20 7.56
C THR A 23 51.81 -10.37 6.81
N TYR A 24 52.05 -9.59 5.75
CA TYR A 24 53.26 -9.58 4.92
C TYR A 24 53.35 -8.34 4.07
N PRO A 25 54.48 -8.08 3.43
CA PRO A 25 55.66 -7.44 3.95
C PRO A 25 55.38 -5.95 4.26
N CYS A 26 56.26 -5.27 4.97
CA CYS A 26 56.17 -3.81 5.20
C CYS A 26 56.61 -3.06 3.93
N VAL A 27 55.80 -2.08 3.45
CA VAL A 27 56.15 -1.23 2.32
C VAL A 27 56.48 0.18 2.82
N ILE A 28 57.68 0.67 2.44
CA ILE A 28 58.21 1.93 2.88
C ILE A 28 58.60 2.84 1.69
N ASP A 29 58.67 4.14 1.92
CA ASP A 29 59.28 5.11 1.02
C ASP A 29 60.81 4.92 0.97
N SER A 30 61.38 4.88 -0.25
CA SER A 30 62.81 4.66 -0.46
C SER A 30 63.70 5.86 -0.03
N LYS A 31 63.13 7.08 0.13
CA LYS A 31 63.84 8.30 0.46
C LYS A 31 63.95 8.57 1.96
N ASP A 32 62.86 8.38 2.68
CA ASP A 32 62.76 8.73 4.09
C ASP A 32 62.45 7.53 5.02
N GLY A 33 62.19 6.36 4.47
CA GLY A 33 61.89 5.14 5.24
C GLY A 33 60.50 5.12 5.87
N SER A 34 59.64 6.10 5.59
CA SER A 34 58.29 6.16 6.16
C SER A 34 57.39 5.05 5.59
N PRO A 35 56.49 4.47 6.40
CA PRO A 35 55.58 3.45 5.93
C PRO A 35 54.57 4.03 4.93
N ILE A 36 54.29 3.33 3.82
CA ILE A 36 53.35 3.76 2.79
C ILE A 36 52.01 3.03 2.99
N PRO A 37 50.94 3.74 3.34
CA PRO A 37 49.60 3.17 3.45
C PRO A 37 48.96 3.04 2.07
N SER A 38 47.98 2.12 1.94
CA SER A 38 47.15 1.95 0.76
C SER A 38 47.88 1.50 -0.51
N VAL A 39 49.05 0.85 -0.37
CA VAL A 39 49.74 0.21 -1.50
C VAL A 39 48.94 -1.01 -1.91
N SER A 40 48.56 -1.12 -3.17
CA SER A 40 47.89 -2.30 -3.75
C SER A 40 48.94 -3.36 -4.05
N LEU A 41 48.72 -4.59 -3.55
CA LEU A 41 49.57 -5.75 -3.78
C LEU A 41 48.78 -6.77 -4.63
N LEU A 42 49.29 -7.11 -5.81
CA LEU A 42 48.74 -8.11 -6.69
C LEU A 42 49.74 -9.26 -6.86
N PHE A 43 49.37 -10.45 -6.41
CA PHE A 43 50.14 -11.66 -6.60
C PHE A 43 49.76 -12.32 -7.92
N LEU A 44 50.73 -12.58 -8.78
CA LEU A 44 50.53 -13.05 -10.14
C LEU A 44 51.17 -14.41 -10.33
N ASP A 45 50.50 -15.30 -11.09
CA ASP A 45 51.07 -16.58 -11.57
C ASP A 45 52.01 -16.38 -12.76
N SER A 46 52.56 -17.47 -13.31
CA SER A 46 53.40 -17.42 -14.50
C SER A 46 52.69 -16.95 -15.76
N LEU A 47 51.38 -16.94 -15.78
CA LEU A 47 50.52 -16.50 -16.89
C LEU A 47 49.97 -15.05 -16.65
N GLN A 48 50.47 -14.34 -15.63
CA GLN A 48 50.04 -13.00 -15.23
C GLN A 48 48.61 -12.91 -14.71
N ASN A 49 47.95 -14.01 -14.29
CA ASN A 49 46.66 -13.96 -13.64
C ASN A 49 46.81 -13.65 -12.15
N VAL A 50 45.86 -12.89 -11.61
CA VAL A 50 45.86 -12.51 -10.19
C VAL A 50 45.43 -13.69 -9.33
N THR A 51 46.30 -14.19 -8.47
CA THR A 51 46.07 -15.30 -7.55
C THR A 51 45.72 -14.88 -6.13
N ALA A 52 46.20 -13.73 -5.68
CA ALA A 52 45.86 -13.12 -4.40
C ALA A 52 46.00 -11.59 -4.47
N THR A 53 45.35 -10.89 -3.57
CA THR A 53 45.41 -9.42 -3.48
C THR A 53 45.64 -8.98 -2.02
N GLY A 54 46.28 -7.84 -1.84
CA GLY A 54 46.46 -7.21 -0.53
C GLY A 54 46.48 -5.68 -0.62
N ILE A 55 46.43 -5.04 0.52
CA ILE A 55 46.58 -3.61 0.66
C ILE A 55 47.33 -3.31 1.97
N THR A 56 48.20 -2.30 1.97
CA THR A 56 48.93 -1.90 3.19
C THR A 56 48.05 -1.02 4.10
N ASP A 57 48.22 -1.22 5.40
CA ASP A 57 47.64 -0.39 6.47
C ASP A 57 48.44 0.91 6.71
N ILE A 58 48.07 1.67 7.74
CA ILE A 58 48.75 2.94 8.11
C ILE A 58 50.21 2.76 8.55
N HIS A 59 50.61 1.54 8.86
CA HIS A 59 51.99 1.20 9.24
C HIS A 59 52.76 0.53 8.08
N GLY A 60 52.23 0.59 6.87
CA GLY A 60 52.83 -0.04 5.70
C GLY A 60 52.74 -1.57 5.68
N MET A 61 52.07 -2.18 6.63
CA MET A 61 51.93 -3.63 6.74
C MET A 61 50.80 -4.13 5.86
N SER A 62 51.06 -5.17 5.07
CA SER A 62 50.07 -5.69 4.14
C SER A 62 49.21 -6.79 4.74
N VAL A 63 47.88 -6.72 4.49
CA VAL A 63 46.92 -7.75 4.79
C VAL A 63 46.50 -8.43 3.48
N ILE A 64 46.83 -9.71 3.33
CA ILE A 64 46.66 -10.45 2.07
C ILE A 64 45.41 -11.34 2.18
N LYS A 65 44.56 -11.28 1.13
CA LYS A 65 43.40 -12.16 0.95
C LYS A 65 43.73 -13.20 -0.12
N GLY A 66 43.72 -14.49 0.24
CA GLY A 66 44.00 -15.59 -0.65
C GLY A 66 45.30 -16.32 -0.32
N ASN A 67 45.52 -17.51 -0.93
CA ASN A 67 46.69 -18.34 -0.68
C ASN A 67 47.78 -18.10 -1.73
N TYR A 68 48.59 -17.08 -1.54
CA TYR A 68 49.61 -16.65 -2.50
C TYR A 68 50.81 -17.61 -2.57
N LYS A 69 51.09 -18.40 -1.50
CA LYS A 69 52.31 -19.24 -1.41
C LYS A 69 52.27 -20.44 -2.37
N LYS A 70 51.10 -20.82 -2.86
CA LYS A 70 50.95 -22.06 -3.62
C LYS A 70 50.95 -21.91 -5.15
N ASN A 71 50.56 -20.73 -5.66
CA ASN A 71 50.31 -20.53 -7.09
C ASN A 71 50.86 -19.22 -7.67
N SER A 72 51.58 -18.40 -6.90
CA SER A 72 52.06 -17.09 -7.37
C SER A 72 53.56 -17.11 -7.63
N ASN A 73 54.00 -16.43 -8.69
CA ASN A 73 55.41 -16.30 -9.07
C ASN A 73 56.00 -14.89 -8.85
N SER A 74 55.14 -13.89 -8.90
CA SER A 74 55.56 -12.47 -8.74
C SER A 74 54.55 -11.67 -7.92
N LEU A 75 55.02 -10.59 -7.30
CA LEU A 75 54.25 -9.59 -6.59
C LEU A 75 54.39 -8.26 -7.31
N HIS A 76 53.25 -7.69 -7.73
CA HIS A 76 53.19 -6.34 -8.29
C HIS A 76 52.63 -5.38 -7.26
N LEU A 77 53.40 -4.28 -6.97
CA LEU A 77 53.03 -3.24 -6.03
C LEU A 77 52.76 -1.95 -6.79
N SER A 78 51.65 -1.28 -6.46
CA SER A 78 51.31 0.02 -7.01
C SER A 78 50.67 0.91 -5.97
N CYS A 79 51.09 2.18 -5.97
CA CYS A 79 50.54 3.23 -5.12
C CYS A 79 50.61 4.57 -5.87
N VAL A 80 49.62 5.45 -5.64
CA VAL A 80 49.61 6.80 -6.21
C VAL A 80 50.79 7.60 -5.62
N GLY A 81 51.58 8.20 -6.51
CA GLY A 81 52.79 8.97 -6.11
C GLY A 81 54.06 8.15 -6.02
N TYR A 82 54.03 6.87 -6.37
CA TYR A 82 55.16 5.95 -6.37
C TYR A 82 55.31 5.20 -7.67
N VAL A 83 56.54 4.84 -8.03
CA VAL A 83 56.81 3.95 -9.19
C VAL A 83 56.35 2.55 -8.88
N SER A 84 55.48 1.98 -9.73
CA SER A 84 55.05 0.59 -9.59
C SER A 84 56.23 -0.38 -9.70
N ARG A 85 56.25 -1.40 -8.85
CA ARG A 85 57.37 -2.36 -8.77
C ARG A 85 56.86 -3.78 -8.82
N SER A 86 57.48 -4.60 -9.65
CA SER A 86 57.25 -6.05 -9.69
C SER A 86 58.45 -6.79 -9.12
N ILE A 87 58.22 -7.74 -8.23
CA ILE A 87 59.22 -8.50 -7.51
C ILE A 87 58.89 -9.98 -7.64
N SER A 88 59.92 -10.84 -7.97
CA SER A 88 59.75 -12.29 -7.89
C SER A 88 59.55 -12.73 -6.44
N LEU A 89 58.63 -13.64 -6.18
CA LEU A 89 58.42 -14.15 -4.81
C LEU A 89 59.61 -14.88 -4.23
N LEU A 90 60.53 -15.34 -5.05
CA LEU A 90 61.82 -15.93 -4.61
C LEU A 90 62.79 -14.84 -4.05
N ALA A 91 62.59 -13.59 -4.42
CA ALA A 91 63.40 -12.41 -3.99
C ALA A 91 62.63 -11.52 -3.00
N LEU A 92 61.54 -12.01 -2.43
CA LEU A 92 60.70 -11.22 -1.50
C LEU A 92 61.47 -11.00 -0.17
N LYS A 93 61.56 -9.73 0.24
CA LYS A 93 62.14 -9.29 1.51
C LYS A 93 61.02 -8.86 2.46
N ASP A 94 61.27 -8.87 3.77
CA ASP A 94 60.32 -8.44 4.81
C ASP A 94 59.95 -6.95 4.68
N THR A 95 60.82 -6.17 4.01
CA THR A 95 60.57 -4.74 3.73
C THR A 95 60.81 -4.45 2.25
N ILE A 96 59.85 -3.77 1.62
CA ILE A 96 59.91 -3.36 0.22
C ILE A 96 59.86 -1.85 0.14
N ALA A 97 60.91 -1.24 -0.47
CA ALA A 97 60.94 0.18 -0.71
C ALA A 97 60.38 0.53 -2.08
N LEU A 98 59.49 1.54 -2.15
CA LEU A 98 58.97 2.11 -3.39
C LEU A 98 59.58 3.50 -3.59
N GLU A 99 59.92 3.82 -4.83
CA GLU A 99 60.46 5.13 -5.21
C GLU A 99 59.34 6.14 -5.46
N PRO A 100 59.33 7.32 -4.82
CA PRO A 100 58.36 8.35 -5.08
C PRO A 100 58.52 8.90 -6.51
N THR A 101 57.43 9.11 -7.22
CA THR A 101 57.41 9.71 -8.56
C THR A 101 56.46 10.90 -8.61
N HIS A 102 56.86 11.92 -9.36
CA HIS A 102 55.98 13.04 -9.69
C HIS A 102 55.21 12.70 -10.99
N VAL A 103 54.19 11.88 -10.89
CA VAL A 103 53.29 11.68 -12.02
C VAL A 103 52.26 12.80 -12.00
N ASN A 104 52.29 13.70 -13.00
CA ASN A 104 51.15 14.56 -13.31
C ASN A 104 50.03 13.62 -13.79
N LEU A 105 49.15 13.23 -12.89
CA LEU A 105 47.95 12.53 -13.27
C LEU A 105 47.07 13.48 -14.09
N GLU A 106 46.93 13.27 -15.40
CA GLU A 106 45.82 13.83 -16.12
C GLU A 106 44.56 13.46 -15.34
N LYS A 107 43.72 14.47 -15.10
CA LYS A 107 42.52 14.35 -14.29
C LYS A 107 41.60 13.27 -14.88
N VAL A 108 41.78 12.02 -14.46
CA VAL A 108 40.85 10.95 -14.77
C VAL A 108 39.62 11.19 -13.93
N GLU A 109 38.64 11.84 -14.49
CA GLU A 109 37.33 11.99 -13.90
C GLU A 109 36.61 10.65 -14.00
N VAL A 110 36.85 9.75 -13.05
CA VAL A 110 36.06 8.51 -12.90
C VAL A 110 34.70 8.92 -12.38
N VAL A 111 33.81 9.25 -13.30
CA VAL A 111 32.39 9.42 -12.99
C VAL A 111 31.80 8.03 -12.75
N ALA A 112 32.09 7.44 -11.59
CA ALA A 112 31.35 6.27 -11.12
C ALA A 112 29.94 6.75 -10.77
N MET A 113 28.98 6.56 -11.64
CA MET A 113 27.57 6.79 -11.34
C MET A 113 27.19 5.87 -10.20
N ARG A 114 27.05 6.41 -9.00
CA ARG A 114 26.54 5.65 -7.86
C ARG A 114 25.10 5.18 -8.17
N PRO A 115 24.75 3.93 -7.89
CA PRO A 115 23.43 3.43 -8.20
C PRO A 115 22.36 4.23 -7.45
N LEU A 116 21.27 4.56 -8.13
CA LEU A 116 20.12 5.24 -7.53
C LEU A 116 19.32 4.29 -6.65
N ILE A 117 19.26 3.00 -7.01
CA ILE A 117 18.49 1.98 -6.29
C ILE A 117 19.47 0.96 -5.74
N LYS A 118 19.36 0.69 -4.43
CA LYS A 118 20.05 -0.41 -3.74
C LYS A 118 19.05 -1.44 -3.28
N LEU A 119 19.39 -2.72 -3.46
CA LEU A 119 18.60 -3.85 -3.00
C LEU A 119 19.24 -4.42 -1.72
N SER A 120 18.41 -4.71 -0.74
CA SER A 120 18.75 -5.44 0.49
C SER A 120 17.62 -6.42 0.78
N PRO A 121 17.84 -7.49 1.57
CA PRO A 121 16.77 -8.43 1.88
C PRO A 121 15.53 -7.75 2.46
N GLY A 122 14.40 -7.81 1.74
CA GLY A 122 13.13 -7.20 2.13
C GLY A 122 13.12 -5.66 2.09
N MET A 123 14.03 -5.01 1.34
CA MET A 123 14.09 -3.55 1.31
C MET A 123 14.67 -3.00 0.01
N PHE A 124 14.00 -1.99 -0.55
CA PHE A 124 14.52 -1.12 -1.61
C PHE A 124 14.94 0.21 -1.00
N THR A 125 16.09 0.71 -1.42
CA THR A 125 16.56 2.05 -1.04
C THR A 125 16.77 2.88 -2.31
N TYR A 126 16.00 3.97 -2.44
CA TYR A 126 16.23 4.98 -3.46
C TYR A 126 17.12 6.09 -2.88
N GLU A 127 18.35 6.20 -3.39
CA GLU A 127 19.36 7.15 -2.92
C GLU A 127 19.13 8.52 -3.58
N VAL A 128 18.28 9.36 -2.98
CA VAL A 128 17.92 10.69 -3.49
C VAL A 128 19.15 11.58 -3.65
N SER A 129 20.12 11.49 -2.75
CA SER A 129 21.38 12.26 -2.81
C SER A 129 22.25 11.92 -4.03
N ASN A 130 22.05 10.77 -4.66
CA ASN A 130 22.77 10.38 -5.88
C ASN A 130 22.02 10.79 -7.17
N ASP A 131 20.75 11.23 -7.08
CA ASP A 131 19.95 11.67 -8.22
C ASP A 131 20.13 13.18 -8.45
N SER A 132 20.98 13.55 -9.39
CA SER A 132 21.18 14.96 -9.77
C SER A 132 19.89 15.65 -10.23
N SER A 133 18.95 14.90 -10.83
CA SER A 133 17.67 15.44 -11.28
C SER A 133 16.70 15.72 -10.13
N ALA A 134 16.96 15.22 -8.91
CA ALA A 134 16.11 15.42 -7.74
C ALA A 134 16.35 16.80 -7.06
N GLN A 135 17.47 17.44 -7.31
CA GLN A 135 17.88 18.67 -6.60
C GLN A 135 16.83 19.78 -6.63
N ASN A 136 16.13 19.89 -7.76
CA ASN A 136 15.14 20.93 -7.99
C ASN A 136 13.69 20.40 -7.99
N LYS A 137 13.46 19.19 -7.51
CA LYS A 137 12.14 18.54 -7.48
C LYS A 137 11.55 18.51 -6.07
N SER A 138 10.25 18.34 -6.00
CA SER A 138 9.56 17.98 -4.75
C SER A 138 9.83 16.52 -4.38
N THR A 139 9.57 16.15 -3.14
CA THR A 139 9.60 14.74 -2.72
C THR A 139 8.60 13.90 -3.52
N LEU A 140 7.42 14.45 -3.83
CA LEU A 140 6.40 13.77 -4.61
C LEU A 140 6.91 13.39 -6.01
N ASP A 141 7.63 14.30 -6.70
CA ASP A 141 8.18 14.02 -8.02
C ASP A 141 9.24 12.89 -7.99
N VAL A 142 9.98 12.80 -6.89
CA VAL A 142 10.96 11.72 -6.70
C VAL A 142 10.28 10.40 -6.40
N MET A 143 9.13 10.40 -5.70
CA MET A 143 8.36 9.20 -5.39
C MET A 143 7.93 8.43 -6.64
N HIS A 144 7.71 9.10 -7.77
CA HIS A 144 7.44 8.43 -9.06
C HIS A 144 8.53 7.45 -9.49
N LYS A 145 9.79 7.66 -9.04
CA LYS A 145 10.94 6.83 -9.39
C LYS A 145 11.23 5.73 -8.37
N VAL A 146 10.57 5.78 -7.22
CA VAL A 146 10.76 4.78 -6.16
C VAL A 146 10.09 3.47 -6.56
N PRO A 147 10.81 2.33 -6.55
CA PRO A 147 10.21 1.03 -6.83
C PRO A 147 9.05 0.72 -5.88
N LEU A 148 8.09 -0.06 -6.35
CA LEU A 148 6.87 -0.48 -5.63
C LEU A 148 5.87 0.64 -5.31
N LEU A 149 6.14 1.89 -5.67
CA LEU A 149 5.21 3.01 -5.44
C LEU A 149 4.63 3.51 -6.76
N ILE A 150 3.32 3.67 -6.80
CA ILE A 150 2.56 4.33 -7.86
C ILE A 150 2.08 5.66 -7.32
N VAL A 151 2.47 6.75 -7.97
CA VAL A 151 1.96 8.09 -7.66
C VAL A 151 0.96 8.45 -8.75
N SER A 152 -0.28 8.69 -8.37
CA SER A 152 -1.35 9.10 -9.26
C SER A 152 -1.84 10.48 -8.88
N ALA A 153 -2.09 11.34 -9.87
CA ALA A 153 -2.59 12.69 -9.62
C ALA A 153 -3.95 12.70 -8.90
N ASN A 154 -4.78 11.67 -9.11
CA ASN A 154 -6.14 11.58 -8.57
C ASN A 154 -6.23 10.67 -7.34
N ASN A 155 -5.42 9.59 -7.28
CA ASN A 155 -5.58 8.51 -6.30
C ASN A 155 -4.49 8.51 -5.21
N GLY A 156 -3.60 9.50 -5.20
CA GLY A 156 -2.53 9.58 -4.23
C GLY A 156 -1.39 8.59 -4.49
N ILE A 157 -0.71 8.15 -3.42
CA ILE A 157 0.39 7.20 -3.49
C ILE A 157 -0.11 5.82 -3.04
N SER A 158 0.08 4.82 -3.88
CA SER A 158 -0.29 3.44 -3.62
C SER A 158 0.89 2.50 -3.84
N ALA A 159 0.85 1.33 -3.21
CA ALA A 159 1.81 0.28 -3.47
C ALA A 159 1.40 -0.52 -4.72
N GLU A 160 2.36 -0.86 -5.59
CA GLU A 160 2.14 -1.65 -6.81
C GLU A 160 1.50 -3.01 -6.53
N ASN A 161 1.81 -3.61 -5.39
CA ASN A 161 1.30 -4.91 -4.96
C ASN A 161 -0.02 -4.84 -4.16
N GLY A 162 -0.68 -3.67 -4.12
CA GLY A 162 -1.95 -3.45 -3.41
C GLY A 162 -1.86 -3.46 -1.88
N LYS A 163 -0.66 -3.57 -1.30
CA LYS A 163 -0.47 -3.49 0.16
C LYS A 163 -0.69 -2.07 0.67
N SER A 164 -1.12 -1.94 1.90
CA SER A 164 -1.24 -0.65 2.59
C SER A 164 0.14 -0.03 2.81
N ILE A 165 0.23 1.30 2.79
CA ILE A 165 1.48 2.02 3.04
C ILE A 165 1.41 2.67 4.42
N VAL A 166 2.43 2.46 5.23
CA VAL A 166 2.72 3.25 6.43
C VAL A 166 3.98 4.07 6.17
N TYR A 167 3.89 5.37 6.43
CA TYR A 167 5.00 6.27 6.26
C TYR A 167 5.74 6.50 7.57
N GLU A 168 7.07 6.58 7.49
CA GLU A 168 7.95 6.95 8.59
C GLU A 168 8.87 8.11 8.17
N LEU A 169 9.22 8.93 9.13
CA LEU A 169 10.25 9.97 9.00
C LEU A 169 11.44 9.60 9.89
N ASN A 170 12.60 9.36 9.27
CA ASN A 170 13.82 8.94 9.98
C ASN A 170 13.63 7.70 10.87
N GLY A 171 12.78 6.76 10.45
CA GLY A 171 12.49 5.50 11.16
C GLY A 171 11.50 5.63 12.32
N MET A 172 10.78 6.74 12.43
CA MET A 172 9.74 6.95 13.44
C MET A 172 8.39 7.24 12.76
N ARG A 173 7.30 6.77 13.38
CA ARG A 173 5.93 7.07 12.94
C ARG A 173 5.60 8.53 13.26
N ASP A 174 5.82 9.42 12.31
CA ASP A 174 5.53 10.84 12.48
C ASP A 174 4.07 11.14 12.09
N PRO A 175 3.30 11.86 12.93
CA PRO A 175 1.90 12.20 12.66
C PRO A 175 1.74 13.10 11.43
N LEU A 176 2.77 13.84 11.05
CA LEU A 176 2.83 14.62 9.82
C LEU A 176 2.53 13.76 8.59
N LEU A 177 2.99 12.50 8.57
CA LEU A 177 2.82 11.58 7.44
C LEU A 177 1.59 10.66 7.58
N LYS A 178 0.66 10.96 8.51
CA LYS A 178 -0.58 10.19 8.69
C LYS A 178 -1.72 10.68 7.79
N GLY A 179 -1.81 11.97 7.55
CA GLY A 179 -2.88 12.63 6.80
C GLY A 179 -2.64 12.71 5.29
N ASP A 180 -2.79 13.91 4.72
CA ASP A 180 -2.56 14.17 3.29
C ASP A 180 -1.07 14.22 2.96
N VAL A 181 -0.48 13.04 2.77
CA VAL A 181 0.95 12.92 2.41
C VAL A 181 1.28 13.54 1.05
N MET A 182 0.30 13.67 0.14
CA MET A 182 0.51 14.28 -1.17
C MET A 182 0.91 15.74 -1.04
N THR A 183 0.14 16.53 -0.30
CA THR A 183 0.43 17.95 -0.03
C THR A 183 1.77 18.11 0.68
N ILE A 184 2.07 17.24 1.66
CA ILE A 184 3.35 17.28 2.39
C ILE A 184 4.53 17.00 1.46
N PHE A 185 4.43 15.97 0.61
CA PHE A 185 5.51 15.61 -0.31
C PHE A 185 5.65 16.59 -1.47
N GLN A 186 4.61 17.33 -1.83
CA GLN A 186 4.72 18.48 -2.74
C GLN A 186 5.50 19.63 -2.10
N ALA A 187 5.25 19.92 -0.81
CA ALA A 187 5.92 20.99 -0.07
C ALA A 187 7.39 20.65 0.25
N LEU A 188 7.68 19.38 0.57
CA LEU A 188 9.00 18.94 0.99
C LEU A 188 9.95 18.82 -0.22
N LYS A 189 11.02 19.60 -0.23
CA LYS A 189 12.04 19.55 -1.30
C LYS A 189 12.84 18.25 -1.24
N ALA A 190 13.02 17.60 -2.38
CA ALA A 190 13.83 16.39 -2.50
C ALA A 190 15.32 16.64 -2.14
N SER A 191 15.81 17.86 -2.30
CA SER A 191 17.15 18.25 -1.86
C SER A 191 17.42 18.05 -0.36
N ASN A 192 16.36 18.04 0.47
CA ASN A 192 16.44 17.79 1.91
C ASN A 192 16.50 16.29 2.24
N LEU A 193 16.24 15.42 1.27
CA LEU A 193 16.24 13.97 1.47
C LEU A 193 17.63 13.38 1.21
N LYS A 194 17.98 12.41 2.02
CA LYS A 194 19.13 11.53 1.82
C LYS A 194 18.73 10.33 0.95
N ARG A 195 17.65 9.64 1.34
CA ARG A 195 17.13 8.46 0.67
C ARG A 195 15.68 8.18 1.06
N ILE A 196 15.02 7.35 0.27
CA ILE A 196 13.70 6.78 0.55
C ILE A 196 13.86 5.27 0.62
N GLU A 197 13.41 4.67 1.72
CA GLU A 197 13.49 3.23 1.96
C GLU A 197 12.09 2.63 1.87
N VAL A 198 11.92 1.58 1.08
CA VAL A 198 10.66 0.80 0.99
C VAL A 198 10.93 -0.57 1.58
N ASN A 199 10.42 -0.80 2.79
CA ASN A 199 10.50 -2.08 3.49
C ASN A 199 9.28 -2.94 3.14
N THR A 200 9.49 -4.03 2.41
CA THR A 200 8.45 -4.98 1.98
C THR A 200 8.06 -5.97 3.06
N GLN A 201 8.88 -6.06 4.12
CA GLN A 201 8.72 -6.99 5.24
C GLN A 201 8.91 -6.26 6.57
N PRO A 202 7.99 -5.31 6.94
CA PRO A 202 8.19 -4.44 8.11
C PRO A 202 7.96 -5.12 9.46
N GLY A 203 7.34 -6.31 9.48
CA GLY A 203 7.00 -7.07 10.69
C GLY A 203 5.55 -6.85 11.15
N LEU A 204 5.10 -7.71 12.10
CA LEU A 204 3.70 -7.80 12.53
C LEU A 204 3.15 -6.52 13.18
N GLN A 205 4.00 -5.66 13.73
CA GLN A 205 3.61 -4.38 14.35
C GLN A 205 2.97 -3.39 13.35
N TYR A 206 3.18 -3.59 12.04
CA TYR A 206 2.56 -2.77 10.98
C TYR A 206 1.33 -3.47 10.34
N GLY A 207 1.12 -4.75 10.64
CA GLY A 207 0.12 -5.61 10.00
C GLY A 207 0.71 -6.41 8.84
N SER A 208 0.06 -7.54 8.52
CA SER A 208 0.57 -8.49 7.52
C SER A 208 0.50 -7.98 6.08
N ASN A 209 -0.44 -7.10 5.77
CA ASN A 209 -0.62 -6.56 4.40
C ASN A 209 -0.13 -5.11 4.30
N THR A 210 1.10 -4.84 4.76
CA THR A 210 1.64 -3.48 4.84
C THR A 210 3.07 -3.43 4.36
N ILE A 211 3.43 -2.34 3.68
CA ILE A 211 4.81 -1.91 3.42
C ILE A 211 5.09 -0.63 4.21
N VAL A 212 6.34 -0.42 4.61
CA VAL A 212 6.76 0.81 5.27
C VAL A 212 7.63 1.62 4.34
N VAL A 213 7.27 2.89 4.13
CA VAL A 213 8.04 3.86 3.34
C VAL A 213 8.68 4.85 4.31
N ASN A 214 9.98 4.72 4.52
CA ASN A 214 10.75 5.58 5.42
C ASN A 214 11.46 6.68 4.64
N ILE A 215 11.11 7.92 4.96
CA ILE A 215 11.72 9.12 4.40
C ILE A 215 12.91 9.51 5.28
N VAL A 216 14.13 9.38 4.76
CA VAL A 216 15.35 9.72 5.50
C VAL A 216 15.87 11.07 5.03
N THR A 217 15.94 12.04 5.92
CA THR A 217 16.44 13.39 5.67
C THR A 217 17.96 13.51 5.80
N LYS A 218 18.56 14.55 5.23
CA LYS A 218 20.02 14.83 5.34
C LYS A 218 20.41 15.38 6.71
N GLY A 219 19.45 15.94 7.45
CA GLY A 219 19.64 16.53 8.77
C GLY A 219 18.28 16.88 9.37
N HIS A 220 18.29 17.62 10.47
CA HIS A 220 17.04 18.12 11.04
C HIS A 220 16.41 19.15 10.08
N LEU A 221 15.11 18.92 9.76
CA LEU A 221 14.31 19.89 9.03
C LEU A 221 13.92 20.99 10.02
N GLU A 222 14.54 22.14 9.93
CA GLU A 222 14.20 23.32 10.76
C GLU A 222 13.69 24.46 9.86
N GLY A 223 12.78 25.27 10.41
CA GLY A 223 12.24 26.44 9.74
C GLY A 223 10.76 26.35 9.41
N LEU A 224 10.34 27.20 8.48
CA LEU A 224 8.96 27.29 8.00
C LEU A 224 8.87 26.72 6.59
N LEU A 225 7.88 25.86 6.36
CA LEU A 225 7.52 25.32 5.06
C LEU A 225 6.04 25.55 4.82
N GLY A 226 5.65 25.93 3.60
CA GLY A 226 4.26 26.08 3.24
C GLY A 226 4.04 25.89 1.77
N THR A 227 2.81 25.49 1.40
CA THR A 227 2.38 25.38 0.01
C THR A 227 0.90 25.73 -0.12
N ILE A 228 0.56 26.30 -1.27
CA ILE A 228 -0.81 26.47 -1.71
C ILE A 228 -0.96 25.68 -3.00
N TYR A 229 -1.99 24.86 -3.07
CA TYR A 229 -2.29 24.04 -4.22
C TYR A 229 -3.73 24.29 -4.67
N THR A 230 -3.91 24.50 -5.97
CA THR A 230 -5.23 24.61 -6.59
C THR A 230 -5.26 23.73 -7.82
N ARG A 231 -6.30 22.92 -7.94
CA ARG A 231 -6.58 22.09 -9.11
C ARG A 231 -8.00 22.42 -9.60
N VAL A 232 -8.14 22.59 -10.90
CA VAL A 232 -9.43 22.80 -11.55
C VAL A 232 -9.53 21.83 -12.72
N SER A 233 -10.64 21.15 -12.83
CA SER A 233 -11.01 20.32 -13.97
C SER A 233 -12.45 20.64 -14.37
N ASP A 234 -12.94 20.01 -15.43
CA ASP A 234 -14.33 20.08 -15.85
C ASP A 234 -15.31 19.48 -14.81
N GLU A 235 -14.83 18.53 -14.00
CA GLU A 235 -15.65 17.80 -13.01
C GLU A 235 -15.34 18.14 -11.56
N SER A 236 -14.22 18.85 -11.27
CA SER A 236 -13.84 19.13 -9.88
C SER A 236 -12.95 20.35 -9.70
N MET A 237 -13.01 20.91 -8.49
CA MET A 237 -12.08 21.93 -8.02
C MET A 237 -11.57 21.51 -6.65
N SER A 238 -10.26 21.52 -6.47
CA SER A 238 -9.62 21.21 -5.19
C SER A 238 -8.63 22.30 -4.82
N ASN A 239 -8.72 22.81 -3.60
CA ASN A 239 -7.81 23.79 -3.04
C ASN A 239 -7.21 23.26 -1.74
N SER A 240 -5.93 23.51 -1.52
CA SER A 240 -5.24 23.13 -0.29
C SER A 240 -4.26 24.21 0.13
N ILE A 241 -4.21 24.47 1.43
CA ILE A 241 -3.25 25.37 2.08
C ILE A 241 -2.58 24.57 3.19
N PHE A 242 -1.29 24.40 3.09
CA PHE A 242 -0.49 23.67 4.07
C PHE A 242 0.60 24.58 4.64
N GLY A 243 0.80 24.48 5.95
CA GLY A 243 1.89 25.12 6.67
C GLY A 243 2.50 24.18 7.70
N LEU A 244 3.80 24.18 7.80
CA LEU A 244 4.58 23.42 8.79
C LEU A 244 5.67 24.33 9.35
N THR A 245 5.83 24.29 10.67
CA THR A 245 7.01 24.88 11.35
C THR A 245 7.66 23.84 12.22
N LYS A 246 8.99 23.80 12.17
CA LYS A 246 9.82 23.01 13.08
C LYS A 246 10.86 23.91 13.74
N ASN A 247 10.85 23.93 15.06
CA ASN A 247 11.81 24.64 15.90
C ASN A 247 12.36 23.67 16.92
N LYS A 248 13.66 23.34 16.80
CA LYS A 248 14.36 22.37 17.67
C LYS A 248 13.56 21.09 17.85
N ASN A 249 12.92 20.95 19.00
CA ASN A 249 12.25 19.73 19.44
C ASN A 249 10.76 19.70 19.08
N PHE A 250 10.20 20.78 18.53
CA PHE A 250 8.78 20.92 18.30
C PHE A 250 8.45 21.08 16.84
N THR A 251 7.59 20.22 16.31
CA THR A 251 7.03 20.32 14.95
C THR A 251 5.54 20.54 15.05
N VAL A 252 5.02 21.48 14.28
CA VAL A 252 3.57 21.72 14.14
C VAL A 252 3.23 21.88 12.68
N SER A 253 2.15 21.26 12.23
CA SER A 253 1.59 21.50 10.90
C SER A 253 0.09 21.70 10.94
N LEU A 254 -0.39 22.47 9.97
CA LEU A 254 -1.80 22.69 9.70
C LEU A 254 -2.01 22.50 8.19
N ASN A 255 -3.04 21.74 7.83
CA ASN A 255 -3.49 21.57 6.45
C ASN A 255 -4.99 21.85 6.37
N TYR A 256 -5.39 22.70 5.45
CA TYR A 256 -6.79 22.90 5.09
C TYR A 256 -6.97 22.51 3.63
N GLN A 257 -7.98 21.70 3.34
CA GLN A 257 -8.34 21.31 1.99
C GLN A 257 -9.85 21.50 1.77
N ASN A 258 -10.18 21.99 0.60
CA ASN A 258 -11.56 22.05 0.11
C ASN A 258 -11.65 21.37 -1.25
N ILE A 259 -12.66 20.51 -1.43
CA ILE A 259 -12.92 19.79 -2.67
C ILE A 259 -14.38 20.03 -3.06
N TRP A 260 -14.56 20.44 -4.31
CA TRP A 260 -15.85 20.55 -4.97
C TRP A 260 -15.87 19.59 -6.15
N ASP A 261 -16.83 18.69 -6.18
CA ASP A 261 -17.02 17.77 -7.31
C ASP A 261 -18.36 18.05 -7.98
N TYR A 262 -18.34 17.98 -9.30
CA TYR A 262 -19.50 18.06 -10.18
C TYR A 262 -19.48 16.82 -11.07
N ASP A 263 -20.45 15.93 -10.92
CA ASP A 263 -20.53 14.72 -11.72
C ASP A 263 -21.73 14.77 -12.68
N HIS A 264 -21.47 14.44 -13.94
CA HIS A 264 -22.45 14.31 -15.02
C HIS A 264 -22.39 12.88 -15.58
N SER A 265 -22.34 11.89 -14.72
CA SER A 265 -22.19 10.50 -15.14
C SER A 265 -23.49 9.90 -15.68
N ARG A 266 -23.34 9.04 -16.71
CA ARG A 266 -24.41 8.19 -17.23
C ARG A 266 -23.98 6.74 -17.07
N THR A 267 -24.83 5.93 -16.46
CA THR A 267 -24.57 4.51 -16.28
C THR A 267 -25.70 3.71 -16.94
N ASN A 268 -25.30 2.78 -17.81
CA ASN A 268 -26.22 1.79 -18.38
C ASN A 268 -25.82 0.44 -17.77
N GLU A 269 -26.76 -0.24 -17.16
CA GLU A 269 -26.59 -1.57 -16.59
C GLU A 269 -27.62 -2.50 -17.20
N SER A 270 -27.17 -3.60 -17.79
CA SER A 270 -28.04 -4.70 -18.21
C SER A 270 -27.70 -5.92 -17.38
N LYS A 271 -28.71 -6.52 -16.77
CA LYS A 271 -28.59 -7.65 -15.87
C LYS A 271 -29.52 -8.76 -16.28
N GLU A 272 -28.96 -9.92 -16.57
CA GLU A 272 -29.69 -11.14 -16.83
C GLU A 272 -29.64 -12.04 -15.60
N ILE A 273 -30.78 -12.59 -15.21
CA ILE A 273 -30.86 -13.59 -14.15
C ILE A 273 -31.33 -14.89 -14.79
N ARG A 274 -30.50 -15.93 -14.65
CA ARG A 274 -30.74 -17.26 -15.23
C ARG A 274 -30.84 -18.29 -14.11
N GLU A 275 -31.81 -19.18 -14.21
CA GLU A 275 -31.94 -20.34 -13.36
C GLU A 275 -31.69 -21.60 -14.22
N GLN A 276 -30.72 -22.45 -13.82
CA GLN A 276 -30.32 -23.66 -14.56
C GLN A 276 -30.10 -23.45 -16.08
N SER A 277 -29.41 -22.36 -16.44
CA SER A 277 -29.15 -21.90 -17.81
C SER A 277 -30.37 -21.30 -18.54
N THR A 278 -31.55 -21.30 -17.97
CA THR A 278 -32.72 -20.64 -18.51
C THR A 278 -32.79 -19.18 -18.06
N LEU A 279 -33.07 -18.26 -18.97
CA LEU A 279 -33.22 -16.84 -18.62
C LEU A 279 -34.51 -16.68 -17.82
N PHE A 280 -34.40 -16.29 -16.55
CA PHE A 280 -35.56 -16.05 -15.70
C PHE A 280 -36.16 -14.66 -15.94
N TYR A 281 -35.32 -13.61 -15.90
CA TYR A 281 -35.67 -12.29 -16.37
C TYR A 281 -34.42 -11.46 -16.68
N GLN A 282 -34.60 -10.44 -17.51
CA GLN A 282 -33.57 -9.44 -17.83
C GLN A 282 -34.06 -8.08 -17.37
N THR A 283 -33.19 -7.34 -16.68
CA THR A 283 -33.42 -5.95 -16.29
C THR A 283 -32.42 -5.05 -16.97
N ASP A 284 -32.89 -4.09 -17.74
CA ASP A 284 -32.08 -3.03 -18.29
C ASP A 284 -32.35 -1.74 -17.51
N LYS A 285 -31.30 -1.18 -16.96
CA LYS A 285 -31.34 -0.01 -16.10
C LYS A 285 -30.48 1.11 -16.67
N TYR A 286 -31.08 2.26 -16.88
CA TYR A 286 -30.41 3.45 -17.37
C TYR A 286 -30.45 4.52 -16.27
N ILE A 287 -29.29 4.86 -15.73
CA ILE A 287 -29.16 5.87 -14.68
C ILE A 287 -28.52 7.11 -15.30
N HIS A 288 -29.19 8.21 -15.20
CA HIS A 288 -28.71 9.52 -15.63
C HIS A 288 -28.56 10.42 -14.41
N PHE A 289 -27.30 10.78 -14.09
CA PHE A 289 -26.96 11.79 -13.09
C PHE A 289 -26.61 13.08 -13.80
N ASP A 290 -27.42 14.12 -13.61
CA ASP A 290 -27.15 15.41 -14.19
C ASP A 290 -27.04 16.43 -13.05
N GLY A 291 -25.83 16.90 -12.76
CA GLY A 291 -25.57 17.91 -11.74
C GLY A 291 -25.43 17.42 -10.30
N TYR A 292 -24.81 16.25 -10.09
CA TYR A 292 -24.31 15.85 -8.80
C TYR A 292 -23.34 16.90 -8.25
N LYS A 293 -23.56 17.34 -7.01
CA LYS A 293 -22.69 18.31 -6.33
C LYS A 293 -22.21 17.75 -5.01
N SER A 294 -20.91 17.72 -4.83
CA SER A 294 -20.27 17.38 -3.56
C SER A 294 -19.37 18.54 -3.12
N ASN A 295 -19.37 18.81 -1.83
CA ASN A 295 -18.43 19.74 -1.22
C ASN A 295 -17.88 19.13 0.06
N ALA A 296 -16.56 19.07 0.16
CA ALA A 296 -15.86 18.58 1.33
C ALA A 296 -14.83 19.59 1.82
N HIS A 297 -14.79 19.79 3.12
CA HIS A 297 -13.79 20.59 3.82
C HIS A 297 -13.02 19.66 4.77
N SER A 298 -11.71 19.66 4.70
CA SER A 298 -10.84 18.94 5.61
C SER A 298 -9.89 19.88 6.33
N ILE A 299 -9.81 19.75 7.64
CA ILE A 299 -8.83 20.45 8.47
C ILE A 299 -8.02 19.39 9.18
N GLU A 300 -6.71 19.43 9.02
CA GLU A 300 -5.76 18.52 9.65
C GLU A 300 -4.75 19.30 10.48
N PHE A 301 -4.52 18.84 11.69
CA PHE A 301 -3.50 19.34 12.59
C PHE A 301 -2.56 18.21 12.98
N SER A 302 -1.27 18.43 12.93
CA SER A 302 -0.30 17.51 13.53
C SER A 302 0.73 18.24 14.38
N SER A 303 1.17 17.61 15.44
CA SER A 303 2.25 18.09 16.30
C SER A 303 3.09 16.93 16.77
N SER A 304 4.40 17.09 16.77
CA SER A 304 5.34 16.16 17.37
C SER A 304 6.32 16.91 18.29
N TYR A 305 6.57 16.30 19.45
CA TYR A 305 7.52 16.79 20.44
C TYR A 305 8.64 15.77 20.65
N GLU A 306 9.83 16.09 20.22
CA GLU A 306 11.06 15.32 20.42
C GLU A 306 11.64 15.68 21.80
N ALA A 307 11.20 14.99 22.88
CA ALA A 307 11.68 15.26 24.25
C ALA A 307 13.23 15.09 24.32
N ASN A 308 13.75 14.17 23.51
CA ASN A 308 15.16 13.95 23.24
C ASN A 308 15.31 13.13 21.96
N ASN A 309 16.53 12.84 21.51
CA ASN A 309 16.82 12.08 20.28
C ASN A 309 16.24 10.64 20.26
N THR A 310 15.65 10.19 21.36
CA THR A 310 15.13 8.82 21.52
C THR A 310 13.65 8.77 21.86
N THR A 311 13.02 9.91 22.20
CA THR A 311 11.63 9.97 22.69
C THR A 311 10.83 10.95 21.87
N LEU A 312 9.72 10.45 21.31
CA LEU A 312 8.78 11.20 20.47
C LEU A 312 7.36 11.09 21.05
N ILE A 313 6.71 12.23 21.20
CA ILE A 313 5.30 12.31 21.55
C ILE A 313 4.57 12.97 20.40
N ASN A 314 3.51 12.33 19.91
CA ASN A 314 2.79 12.76 18.73
C ASN A 314 1.32 13.03 19.04
N LEU A 315 0.80 14.07 18.41
CA LEU A 315 -0.61 14.41 18.39
C LEU A 315 -1.04 14.66 16.94
N TYR A 316 -2.15 14.06 16.53
CA TYR A 316 -2.77 14.26 15.23
C TYR A 316 -4.27 14.44 15.41
N GLY A 317 -4.86 15.34 14.63
CA GLY A 317 -6.29 15.54 14.54
C GLY A 317 -6.72 15.90 13.14
N ARG A 318 -7.83 15.33 12.68
CA ARG A 318 -8.46 15.66 11.40
C ARG A 318 -9.98 15.72 11.56
N VAL A 319 -10.57 16.71 10.93
CA VAL A 319 -12.03 16.83 10.77
C VAL A 319 -12.34 17.02 9.30
N ILE A 320 -13.24 16.19 8.76
CA ILE A 320 -13.77 16.34 7.41
C ILE A 320 -15.27 16.60 7.51
N LEU A 321 -15.73 17.66 6.88
CA LEU A 321 -17.15 17.98 6.71
C LEU A 321 -17.47 17.82 5.24
N SER A 322 -18.36 16.89 4.89
CA SER A 322 -18.76 16.67 3.51
C SER A 322 -20.28 16.66 3.35
N ASN A 323 -20.71 17.35 2.33
CA ASN A 323 -22.10 17.42 1.91
C ASN A 323 -22.20 16.95 0.46
N PHE A 324 -23.21 16.19 0.19
CA PHE A 324 -23.51 15.66 -1.12
C PHE A 324 -24.99 15.91 -1.41
N SER A 325 -25.29 16.38 -2.59
CA SER A 325 -26.67 16.60 -3.04
C SER A 325 -26.82 16.17 -4.50
N ASN A 326 -27.84 15.38 -4.75
CA ASN A 326 -28.31 15.02 -6.07
C ASN A 326 -29.75 15.52 -6.19
N PRO A 327 -30.02 16.62 -6.90
CA PRO A 327 -31.38 17.16 -7.03
C PRO A 327 -32.31 16.27 -7.87
N HIS A 328 -33.58 16.23 -7.50
CA HIS A 328 -34.61 15.40 -8.14
C HIS A 328 -34.71 15.50 -9.66
N GLU A 329 -34.53 16.72 -10.17
CA GLU A 329 -34.74 16.99 -11.58
C GLU A 329 -33.68 16.33 -12.48
N ASN A 330 -32.54 16.01 -11.91
CA ASN A 330 -31.35 15.60 -12.65
C ASN A 330 -30.94 14.14 -12.41
N SER A 331 -31.66 13.40 -11.56
CA SER A 331 -31.37 11.96 -11.33
C SER A 331 -32.55 11.12 -11.71
N ARG A 332 -32.45 10.53 -12.90
CA ARG A 332 -33.49 9.69 -13.49
C ARG A 332 -32.97 8.27 -13.66
N GLU A 333 -33.75 7.32 -13.17
CA GLU A 333 -33.55 5.89 -13.37
C GLU A 333 -34.68 5.33 -14.21
N GLU A 334 -34.36 4.79 -15.38
CA GLU A 334 -35.30 4.02 -16.21
C GLU A 334 -34.97 2.55 -16.03
N THR A 335 -35.97 1.76 -15.73
CA THR A 335 -35.85 0.31 -15.55
C THR A 335 -36.87 -0.41 -16.41
N VAL A 336 -36.41 -1.40 -17.18
CA VAL A 336 -37.26 -2.28 -17.99
C VAL A 336 -36.89 -3.71 -17.62
N THR A 337 -37.88 -4.50 -17.27
CA THR A 337 -37.71 -5.91 -16.89
C THR A 337 -38.53 -6.81 -17.82
N TYR A 338 -37.86 -7.84 -18.34
CA TYR A 338 -38.45 -8.81 -19.28
C TYR A 338 -38.55 -10.18 -18.61
N GLN A 339 -39.57 -10.94 -18.98
CA GLN A 339 -39.74 -12.36 -18.62
C GLN A 339 -38.86 -13.27 -19.50
N GLU A 340 -38.81 -14.56 -19.15
CA GLU A 340 -38.08 -15.59 -19.90
C GLU A 340 -38.41 -15.64 -21.40
N ASN A 341 -39.67 -15.42 -21.74
CA ASN A 341 -40.13 -15.41 -23.13
C ASN A 341 -39.84 -14.09 -23.89
N GLY A 342 -39.13 -13.16 -23.29
CA GLY A 342 -38.83 -11.83 -23.84
C GLY A 342 -39.98 -10.83 -23.73
N ALA A 343 -41.12 -11.20 -23.13
CA ALA A 343 -42.24 -10.29 -22.91
C ALA A 343 -41.88 -9.27 -21.79
N LEU A 344 -42.40 -8.05 -21.92
CA LEU A 344 -42.26 -7.03 -20.89
C LEU A 344 -42.92 -7.52 -19.59
N SER A 345 -42.15 -7.54 -18.49
CA SER A 345 -42.67 -7.82 -17.15
C SER A 345 -43.22 -6.56 -16.51
N TYR A 346 -42.35 -5.58 -16.39
CA TYR A 346 -42.70 -4.23 -15.92
C TYR A 346 -41.64 -3.21 -16.36
N SER A 347 -42.03 -1.97 -16.38
CA SER A 347 -41.10 -0.86 -16.54
C SER A 347 -41.49 0.36 -15.69
N TYR A 348 -40.52 1.16 -15.33
CA TYR A 348 -40.77 2.40 -14.63
C TYR A 348 -39.68 3.43 -14.89
N VAL A 349 -40.04 4.67 -14.63
CA VAL A 349 -39.11 5.78 -14.47
C VAL A 349 -39.16 6.24 -13.03
N LYS A 350 -38.00 6.30 -12.36
CA LYS A 350 -37.89 6.77 -10.98
C LYS A 350 -37.00 7.98 -10.93
N LYS A 351 -37.46 9.03 -10.28
CA LYS A 351 -36.65 10.22 -9.95
C LYS A 351 -36.16 10.09 -8.51
N ASN A 352 -34.85 10.24 -8.31
CA ASN A 352 -34.22 10.13 -7.01
C ASN A 352 -33.61 11.45 -6.60
N HIS A 353 -33.88 11.87 -5.37
CA HIS A 353 -33.17 12.96 -4.71
C HIS A 353 -32.47 12.45 -3.47
N ARG A 354 -31.16 12.62 -3.42
CA ARG A 354 -30.32 12.15 -2.31
C ARG A 354 -29.57 13.32 -1.69
N LEU A 355 -29.73 13.48 -0.39
CA LEU A 355 -28.94 14.36 0.45
C LEU A 355 -28.09 13.50 1.39
N PHE A 356 -26.81 13.72 1.39
CA PHE A 356 -25.88 13.01 2.26
C PHE A 356 -25.00 14.05 2.98
N LYS A 357 -24.95 13.96 4.30
CA LYS A 357 -24.07 14.77 5.14
C LYS A 357 -23.22 13.83 5.99
N ASN A 358 -21.92 14.03 5.93
CA ASN A 358 -20.96 13.25 6.65
C ASN A 358 -19.99 14.15 7.41
N THR A 359 -19.70 13.79 8.64
CA THR A 359 -18.60 14.38 9.41
C THR A 359 -17.65 13.28 9.79
N GLU A 360 -16.35 13.44 9.55
CA GLU A 360 -15.33 12.48 9.90
C GLU A 360 -14.38 13.11 10.92
N TYR A 361 -14.12 12.39 11.99
CA TYR A 361 -13.16 12.76 13.03
C TYR A 361 -12.08 11.69 13.11
N ASP A 362 -10.82 12.08 13.10
CA ASP A 362 -9.67 11.20 13.35
C ASP A 362 -8.73 11.92 14.33
N ALA A 363 -8.48 11.29 15.46
CA ALA A 363 -7.56 11.82 16.47
C ALA A 363 -6.61 10.72 16.92
N THR A 364 -5.32 11.05 17.01
CA THR A 364 -4.29 10.10 17.45
C THR A 364 -3.38 10.78 18.47
N ILE A 365 -3.09 10.11 19.54
CA ILE A 365 -1.96 10.41 20.42
C ILE A 365 -1.06 9.18 20.48
N SER A 366 0.25 9.39 20.34
CA SER A 366 1.21 8.29 20.47
C SER A 366 2.49 8.72 21.15
N PHE A 367 3.11 7.75 21.80
CA PHE A 367 4.39 7.84 22.47
C PHE A 367 5.32 6.79 21.87
N GLU A 368 6.53 7.19 21.51
CA GLU A 368 7.55 6.30 20.99
C GLU A 368 8.87 6.57 21.71
N HIS A 369 9.49 5.50 22.21
CA HIS A 369 10.79 5.59 22.86
C HIS A 369 11.77 4.54 22.34
N SER A 370 12.95 4.98 21.92
CA SER A 370 14.03 4.14 21.44
C SER A 370 15.11 3.98 22.51
N PHE A 371 15.35 2.74 22.94
CA PHE A 371 16.39 2.40 23.91
C PHE A 371 17.73 2.20 23.18
N VAL A 372 18.61 3.19 23.20
CA VAL A 372 19.93 3.12 22.56
C VAL A 372 21.01 3.32 23.62
N LYS A 373 21.26 2.32 24.46
CA LYS A 373 22.32 2.41 25.47
C LYS A 373 23.54 1.54 25.23
N SER A 374 23.44 0.48 24.43
CA SER A 374 24.55 -0.39 24.01
C SER A 374 24.10 -1.34 22.91
N TYR A 375 25.03 -2.16 22.38
CA TYR A 375 24.67 -3.25 21.44
C TYR A 375 23.69 -4.29 22.03
N VAL A 376 23.56 -4.34 23.37
CA VAL A 376 22.71 -5.27 24.13
C VAL A 376 21.35 -4.65 24.48
N LEU A 377 21.25 -3.32 24.59
CA LEU A 377 20.01 -2.58 24.89
C LEU A 377 19.66 -1.67 23.72
N ASN A 378 19.27 -2.29 22.59
CA ASN A 378 18.75 -1.59 21.42
C ASN A 378 17.34 -2.12 21.15
N GLY A 379 16.35 -1.32 21.47
CA GLY A 379 14.94 -1.68 21.34
C GLY A 379 14.08 -0.44 21.18
N LYS A 380 12.81 -0.62 20.92
CA LYS A 380 11.84 0.45 20.74
C LYS A 380 10.51 0.06 21.37
N PHE A 381 9.94 1.00 22.07
CA PHE A 381 8.60 0.90 22.63
C PHE A 381 7.69 1.90 21.94
N TYR A 382 6.49 1.46 21.57
CA TYR A 382 5.43 2.28 21.01
C TYR A 382 4.14 2.08 21.82
N LEU A 383 3.45 3.17 22.12
CA LEU A 383 2.11 3.20 22.67
C LEU A 383 1.29 4.20 21.88
N GLY A 384 0.13 3.81 21.39
CA GLY A 384 -0.75 4.66 20.60
C GLY A 384 -2.21 4.47 20.95
N TYR A 385 -2.94 5.57 20.93
CA TYR A 385 -4.39 5.60 20.94
C TYR A 385 -4.88 6.35 19.72
N ASN A 386 -5.81 5.77 18.99
CA ASN A 386 -6.50 6.39 17.86
C ASN A 386 -8.01 6.34 18.09
N PHE A 387 -8.65 7.46 17.91
CA PHE A 387 -10.09 7.61 17.82
C PHE A 387 -10.47 8.00 16.40
N TYR A 388 -11.36 7.24 15.78
CA TYR A 388 -11.96 7.54 14.50
C TYR A 388 -13.48 7.49 14.65
N ASN A 389 -14.19 8.44 14.05
CA ASN A 389 -15.65 8.40 13.99
C ASN A 389 -16.13 9.01 12.68
N ARG A 390 -17.18 8.42 12.11
CA ARG A 390 -17.80 8.87 10.86
C ARG A 390 -19.33 8.88 10.99
N PRO A 391 -19.91 9.82 11.74
CA PRO A 391 -21.35 10.01 11.73
C PRO A 391 -21.81 10.55 10.37
N TYR A 392 -22.89 9.97 9.84
CA TYR A 392 -23.54 10.49 8.66
C TYR A 392 -25.05 10.49 8.77
N THR A 393 -25.69 11.36 7.97
CA THR A 393 -27.12 11.37 7.74
C THR A 393 -27.37 11.33 6.24
N GLN A 394 -28.28 10.48 5.81
CA GLN A 394 -28.71 10.37 4.42
C GLN A 394 -30.24 10.53 4.37
N THR A 395 -30.70 11.31 3.40
CA THR A 395 -32.12 11.36 3.06
C THR A 395 -32.24 11.05 1.57
N THR A 396 -33.00 10.02 1.24
CA THR A 396 -33.30 9.62 -0.12
C THR A 396 -34.80 9.77 -0.33
N SER A 397 -35.20 10.59 -1.31
CA SER A 397 -36.59 10.73 -1.74
C SER A 397 -36.73 10.17 -3.15
N SER A 398 -37.66 9.26 -3.35
CA SER A 398 -37.88 8.59 -4.63
C SER A 398 -39.32 8.72 -5.07
N ILE A 399 -39.49 9.12 -6.33
CA ILE A 399 -40.78 9.33 -6.96
C ILE A 399 -40.83 8.47 -8.21
N TYR A 400 -41.81 7.58 -8.26
CA TYR A 400 -42.06 6.75 -9.45
C TYR A 400 -42.95 7.47 -10.44
N GLU A 401 -42.60 7.37 -11.72
CA GLU A 401 -43.32 7.91 -12.87
C GLU A 401 -43.37 6.84 -13.96
N LYS A 402 -44.35 6.95 -14.88
CA LYS A 402 -44.47 6.10 -16.07
C LYS A 402 -44.36 4.59 -15.79
N ILE A 403 -45.15 4.11 -14.82
CA ILE A 403 -45.14 2.70 -14.43
C ILE A 403 -45.99 1.93 -15.43
N ASP A 404 -45.42 0.87 -16.03
CA ASP A 404 -46.12 -0.14 -16.83
C ASP A 404 -45.96 -1.49 -16.16
N THR A 405 -47.05 -2.12 -15.82
CA THR A 405 -47.12 -3.41 -15.12
C THR A 405 -47.99 -4.44 -15.87
N LEU A 406 -48.26 -4.21 -17.15
CA LEU A 406 -49.14 -5.10 -17.95
C LEU A 406 -48.66 -6.57 -17.95
N GLY A 407 -47.36 -6.80 -17.86
CA GLY A 407 -46.76 -8.12 -17.77
C GLY A 407 -46.87 -8.80 -16.39
N LEU A 408 -47.31 -8.11 -15.35
CA LEU A 408 -47.41 -8.66 -13.98
C LEU A 408 -48.80 -9.26 -13.66
N GLY A 409 -49.78 -9.12 -14.52
CA GLY A 409 -51.15 -9.55 -14.26
C GLY A 409 -51.73 -8.90 -12.98
N ASN A 410 -52.37 -9.68 -12.14
CA ASN A 410 -52.96 -9.21 -10.87
C ASN A 410 -51.93 -8.94 -9.74
N MET A 411 -50.63 -9.17 -9.98
CA MET A 411 -49.56 -8.95 -8.99
C MET A 411 -49.10 -7.48 -8.89
N SER A 412 -49.74 -6.71 -9.39
CA SER A 412 -50.13 -5.37 -9.20
C SER A 412 -49.19 -4.29 -8.65
N PHE A 413 -49.64 -3.16 -9.00
CA PHE A 413 -49.41 -1.77 -8.61
C PHE A 413 -49.06 -1.54 -7.12
N ASN A 414 -49.40 -2.41 -6.19
CA ASN A 414 -49.11 -2.27 -4.76
C ASN A 414 -47.63 -2.44 -4.39
N ALA A 415 -46.80 -2.93 -5.33
CA ALA A 415 -45.33 -2.98 -5.14
C ALA A 415 -44.66 -1.61 -5.39
N PHE A 416 -45.37 -0.64 -5.98
CA PHE A 416 -44.82 0.67 -6.29
C PHE A 416 -45.43 1.74 -5.37
N TYR A 417 -44.57 2.51 -4.72
CA TYR A 417 -44.95 3.64 -3.87
C TYR A 417 -43.83 4.68 -3.87
N ASN A 418 -44.19 5.94 -3.71
CA ASN A 418 -43.22 6.98 -3.46
C ASN A 418 -42.72 6.85 -2.03
N TYR A 419 -41.44 7.18 -1.78
CA TYR A 419 -40.91 7.08 -0.44
C TYR A 419 -39.88 8.16 -0.11
N VAL A 420 -39.78 8.44 1.18
CA VAL A 420 -38.66 9.18 1.78
C VAL A 420 -38.00 8.29 2.81
N GLU A 421 -36.77 7.94 2.56
CA GLU A 421 -35.92 7.18 3.49
C GLU A 421 -34.94 8.14 4.18
N LYS A 422 -34.88 8.06 5.49
CA LYS A 422 -33.88 8.76 6.29
C LYS A 422 -33.02 7.73 7.00
N GLU A 423 -31.71 7.86 6.87
CA GLU A 423 -30.75 7.02 7.54
C GLU A 423 -29.79 7.89 8.35
N LYS A 424 -29.52 7.48 9.58
CA LYS A 424 -28.54 8.09 10.46
C LYS A 424 -27.63 7.02 11.02
N SER A 425 -26.34 7.17 10.80
CA SER A 425 -25.34 6.22 11.26
C SER A 425 -24.23 6.89 12.04
N ASN A 426 -23.73 6.17 13.05
CA ASN A 426 -22.58 6.59 13.84
C ASN A 426 -21.62 5.41 13.97
N ILE A 427 -20.35 5.62 13.60
CA ILE A 427 -19.37 4.54 13.46
C ILE A 427 -18.06 4.90 14.21
N PRO A 428 -18.10 5.01 15.56
CA PRO A 428 -16.91 5.27 16.34
C PRO A 428 -16.00 4.03 16.40
N VAL A 429 -14.70 4.25 16.34
CA VAL A 429 -13.66 3.24 16.44
C VAL A 429 -12.59 3.74 17.40
N HIS A 430 -12.38 3.02 18.48
CA HIS A 430 -11.29 3.26 19.41
C HIS A 430 -10.23 2.18 19.22
N THR A 431 -8.99 2.59 19.02
CA THR A 431 -7.87 1.68 18.83
C THR A 431 -6.78 1.99 19.83
N PHE A 432 -6.42 1.01 20.65
CA PHE A 432 -5.27 1.02 21.55
C PHE A 432 -4.23 0.07 20.99
N GLU A 433 -3.00 0.53 20.81
CA GLU A 433 -1.91 -0.26 20.26
C GLU A 433 -0.66 -0.09 21.10
N THR A 434 0.03 -1.20 21.39
CA THR A 434 1.34 -1.19 22.01
C THR A 434 2.23 -2.18 21.31
N SER A 435 3.49 -1.83 21.14
CA SER A 435 4.51 -2.74 20.61
C SER A 435 5.86 -2.47 21.27
N PHE A 436 6.59 -3.54 21.46
CA PHE A 436 7.95 -3.54 21.96
C PHE A 436 8.79 -4.46 21.09
N TRP A 437 9.91 -3.97 20.59
CA TRP A 437 10.90 -4.83 19.99
C TRP A 437 12.26 -4.62 20.61
N HIS A 438 13.04 -5.70 20.64
CA HIS A 438 14.36 -5.72 21.22
C HIS A 438 15.31 -6.52 20.34
N ASN A 439 16.48 -5.96 20.06
CA ASN A 439 17.56 -6.69 19.41
C ASN A 439 18.31 -7.50 20.48
N ILE A 440 18.22 -8.84 20.42
CA ILE A 440 18.99 -9.74 21.27
C ILE A 440 20.49 -9.58 20.96
N ASN A 441 20.79 -9.42 19.66
CA ASN A 441 22.11 -9.13 19.14
C ASN A 441 22.00 -8.42 17.78
N LYS A 442 23.10 -8.24 17.05
CA LYS A 442 23.11 -7.56 15.73
C LYS A 442 22.28 -8.27 14.66
N ALA A 443 22.02 -9.57 14.82
CA ALA A 443 21.35 -10.41 13.84
C ALA A 443 19.93 -10.80 14.27
N GLN A 444 19.57 -10.74 15.54
CA GLN A 444 18.35 -11.31 16.08
C GLN A 444 17.51 -10.26 16.80
N ARG A 445 16.21 -10.29 16.50
CA ARG A 445 15.20 -9.38 17.08
C ARG A 445 13.98 -10.15 17.55
N ILE A 446 13.46 -9.79 18.71
CA ILE A 446 12.13 -10.18 19.17
C ILE A 446 11.21 -8.97 19.10
N THR A 447 9.98 -9.17 18.66
CA THR A 447 8.91 -8.16 18.69
C THR A 447 7.71 -8.76 19.42
N LEU A 448 7.14 -8.01 20.35
CA LEU A 448 5.91 -8.35 21.07
C LEU A 448 4.97 -7.16 20.99
N GLY A 449 3.67 -7.40 20.93
CA GLY A 449 2.71 -6.31 20.95
C GLY A 449 1.27 -6.76 21.10
N GLY A 450 0.41 -5.77 21.24
CA GLY A 450 -1.02 -5.97 21.36
C GLY A 450 -1.81 -4.80 20.77
N LYS A 451 -3.03 -5.11 20.33
CA LYS A 451 -3.95 -4.13 19.78
C LYS A 451 -5.38 -4.46 20.22
N LEU A 452 -6.07 -3.47 20.78
CA LEU A 452 -7.48 -3.55 21.13
C LEU A 452 -8.25 -2.57 20.26
N VAL A 453 -9.28 -3.07 19.57
CA VAL A 453 -10.17 -2.26 18.74
C VAL A 453 -11.59 -2.40 19.24
N LEU A 454 -12.22 -1.28 19.58
CA LEU A 454 -13.60 -1.19 20.04
C LEU A 454 -14.40 -0.40 19.01
N ARG A 455 -15.49 -0.99 18.49
CA ARG A 455 -16.38 -0.41 17.48
C ARG A 455 -17.83 -0.47 17.93
N PRO A 456 -18.30 0.46 18.77
CA PRO A 456 -19.72 0.61 19.05
C PRO A 456 -20.38 1.40 17.91
N GLN A 457 -21.11 0.72 17.03
CA GLN A 457 -21.74 1.29 15.84
C GLN A 457 -23.24 1.29 15.98
N SER A 458 -23.91 2.33 15.48
CA SER A 458 -25.37 2.42 15.43
C SER A 458 -25.85 2.86 14.06
N ASN A 459 -26.98 2.33 13.65
CA ASN A 459 -27.70 2.72 12.45
C ASN A 459 -29.20 2.83 12.77
N GLU A 460 -29.79 3.96 12.43
CA GLU A 460 -31.21 4.24 12.56
C GLU A 460 -31.75 4.54 11.17
N ARG A 461 -32.83 3.90 10.77
CA ARG A 461 -33.48 4.06 9.47
C ARG A 461 -34.97 4.28 9.66
N SER A 462 -35.53 5.20 8.91
CA SER A 462 -36.95 5.50 8.84
C SER A 462 -37.39 5.59 7.37
N LEU A 463 -38.37 4.81 6.99
CA LEU A 463 -38.93 4.74 5.65
C LEU A 463 -40.40 5.21 5.68
N LEU A 464 -40.66 6.38 5.13
CA LEU A 464 -41.98 6.96 4.98
C LEU A 464 -42.50 6.68 3.56
N LYS A 465 -43.64 5.99 3.43
CA LYS A 465 -44.25 5.63 2.19
C LYS A 465 -45.46 6.50 1.88
N SER A 466 -45.66 6.85 0.61
CA SER A 466 -46.80 7.61 0.14
C SER A 466 -47.37 7.03 -1.15
N SER A 467 -48.64 7.28 -1.40
CA SER A 467 -49.39 6.82 -2.59
C SER A 467 -48.77 7.38 -3.89
N LEU A 468 -48.79 6.61 -4.96
CA LEU A 468 -48.41 7.08 -6.29
C LEU A 468 -49.38 8.13 -6.83
N ALA A 469 -50.68 7.99 -6.56
CA ALA A 469 -51.74 8.89 -7.05
C ALA A 469 -51.76 10.18 -6.25
N ASN A 470 -51.52 10.10 -4.93
CA ASN A 470 -51.55 11.26 -4.04
C ASN A 470 -50.34 11.24 -3.11
N LYS A 471 -49.36 12.10 -3.36
CA LYS A 471 -48.11 12.19 -2.57
C LYS A 471 -48.35 12.54 -1.11
N GLN A 472 -49.52 13.08 -0.77
CA GLN A 472 -49.90 13.43 0.60
C GLN A 472 -50.58 12.29 1.36
N GLU A 473 -51.01 11.22 0.62
CA GLU A 473 -51.61 10.07 1.22
C GLU A 473 -50.54 9.14 1.82
N PHE A 474 -50.52 9.05 3.13
CA PHE A 474 -49.58 8.24 3.89
C PHE A 474 -49.98 6.78 3.88
N LEU A 475 -49.09 5.90 3.40
CA LEU A 475 -49.31 4.44 3.33
C LEU A 475 -48.73 3.67 4.49
N GLY A 476 -47.76 4.24 5.21
CA GLY A 476 -47.08 3.60 6.33
C GLY A 476 -45.70 4.13 6.62
N ASN A 477 -45.20 3.79 7.79
CA ASN A 477 -43.82 4.09 8.23
C ASN A 477 -43.18 2.79 8.72
N ASP A 478 -41.94 2.55 8.28
CA ASP A 478 -41.09 1.45 8.77
C ASP A 478 -39.85 2.03 9.40
N ASP A 479 -39.75 1.90 10.71
CA ASP A 479 -38.59 2.35 11.49
C ASP A 479 -37.76 1.15 11.92
N SER A 480 -36.46 1.24 11.78
CA SER A 480 -35.50 0.22 12.18
C SER A 480 -34.30 0.85 12.87
N ALA A 481 -33.88 0.26 13.98
CA ALA A 481 -32.65 0.63 14.66
C ALA A 481 -31.79 -0.61 14.89
N TYR A 482 -30.52 -0.47 14.54
CA TYR A 482 -29.58 -1.56 14.60
C TYR A 482 -28.28 -1.08 15.27
N ASN A 483 -27.88 -1.78 16.33
CA ASN A 483 -26.66 -1.50 17.08
C ASN A 483 -25.70 -2.69 17.02
N HIS A 484 -24.47 -2.45 16.60
CA HIS A 484 -23.42 -3.44 16.54
C HIS A 484 -22.23 -3.00 17.40
N THR A 485 -21.90 -3.77 18.41
CA THR A 485 -20.70 -3.56 19.24
C THR A 485 -19.71 -4.67 18.92
N GLN A 486 -18.60 -4.31 18.29
CA GLN A 486 -17.50 -5.22 17.99
C GLN A 486 -16.28 -4.89 18.85
N GLN A 487 -15.71 -5.91 19.47
CA GLN A 487 -14.47 -5.82 20.24
C GLN A 487 -13.47 -6.81 19.62
N VAL A 488 -12.27 -6.35 19.26
CA VAL A 488 -11.22 -7.19 18.70
C VAL A 488 -9.94 -6.97 19.49
N ALA A 489 -9.48 -8.01 20.19
CA ALA A 489 -8.21 -8.02 20.90
C ALA A 489 -7.20 -8.87 20.14
N ASN A 490 -6.03 -8.32 19.90
CA ASN A 490 -4.92 -8.98 19.23
C ASN A 490 -3.70 -9.00 20.15
N LEU A 491 -3.04 -10.16 20.24
CA LEU A 491 -1.70 -10.31 20.80
C LEU A 491 -0.81 -10.92 19.73
N TYR A 492 0.39 -10.39 19.56
CA TYR A 492 1.32 -10.91 18.56
C TYR A 492 2.74 -10.94 19.08
N GLY A 493 3.50 -11.88 18.53
CA GLY A 493 4.93 -11.97 18.73
C GLY A 493 5.62 -12.39 17.44
N SER A 494 6.83 -11.87 17.20
CA SER A 494 7.67 -12.34 16.11
C SER A 494 9.12 -12.43 16.53
N TYR A 495 9.86 -13.33 15.83
CA TYR A 495 11.29 -13.51 15.95
C TYR A 495 11.93 -13.35 14.57
N ALA A 496 12.83 -12.41 14.45
CA ALA A 496 13.51 -12.08 13.20
C ALA A 496 15.01 -12.35 13.30
N ILE A 497 15.56 -12.96 12.25
CA ILE A 497 16.99 -13.12 12.03
C ILE A 497 17.37 -12.31 10.79
N SER A 498 18.38 -11.45 10.91
CA SER A 498 18.87 -10.63 9.81
C SER A 498 20.39 -10.73 9.70
N SER A 499 20.87 -10.95 8.49
CA SER A 499 22.28 -10.87 8.13
C SER A 499 22.43 -9.98 6.89
N ARG A 500 23.66 -9.84 6.38
CA ARG A 500 23.88 -9.08 5.12
C ARG A 500 23.13 -9.69 3.92
N LYS A 501 22.93 -11.01 3.89
CA LYS A 501 22.33 -11.72 2.77
C LYS A 501 20.96 -12.33 3.06
N LEU A 502 20.60 -12.47 4.33
CA LEU A 502 19.42 -13.21 4.75
C LEU A 502 18.59 -12.36 5.73
N LYS A 503 17.29 -12.37 5.55
CA LYS A 503 16.31 -11.94 6.55
C LYS A 503 15.23 -13.01 6.66
N LEU A 504 14.96 -13.46 7.87
CA LEU A 504 13.88 -14.38 8.22
C LEU A 504 13.06 -13.75 9.34
N ASP A 505 11.77 -13.69 9.20
CA ASP A 505 10.84 -13.25 10.25
C ASP A 505 9.74 -14.31 10.42
N LEU A 506 9.58 -14.81 11.64
CA LEU A 506 8.57 -15.77 12.03
C LEU A 506 7.63 -15.08 13.01
N GLY A 507 6.37 -15.00 12.66
CA GLY A 507 5.38 -14.30 13.46
C GLY A 507 4.15 -15.14 13.75
N LEU A 508 3.55 -14.86 14.89
CA LEU A 508 2.29 -15.45 15.31
C LEU A 508 1.41 -14.39 15.96
N ARG A 509 0.16 -14.27 15.52
CA ARG A 509 -0.84 -13.39 16.11
C ARG A 509 -2.04 -14.21 16.54
N TYR A 510 -2.43 -14.03 17.79
CA TYR A 510 -3.69 -14.51 18.30
C TYR A 510 -4.70 -13.38 18.31
N GLU A 511 -5.88 -13.65 17.80
CA GLU A 511 -6.94 -12.66 17.68
C GLU A 511 -8.23 -13.22 18.28
N TYR A 512 -8.81 -12.47 19.22
CA TYR A 512 -10.11 -12.75 19.83
C TYR A 512 -11.10 -11.64 19.47
N GLN A 513 -12.24 -12.01 18.91
CA GLN A 513 -13.32 -11.11 18.52
C GLN A 513 -14.59 -11.45 19.29
N LYS A 514 -15.28 -10.40 19.74
CA LYS A 514 -16.60 -10.48 20.35
C LYS A 514 -17.52 -9.48 19.65
N ASP A 515 -18.65 -9.98 19.14
CA ASP A 515 -19.71 -9.19 18.51
C ASP A 515 -20.99 -9.28 19.33
N LYS A 516 -21.64 -8.12 19.49
CA LYS A 516 -22.99 -8.01 20.06
C LYS A 516 -23.82 -7.19 19.08
N LEU A 517 -24.90 -7.80 18.56
CA LEU A 517 -25.84 -7.18 17.64
C LEU A 517 -27.16 -7.04 18.38
N LEU A 518 -27.74 -5.84 18.32
CA LEU A 518 -29.06 -5.52 18.86
C LEU A 518 -29.87 -4.87 17.77
N HIS A 519 -31.01 -5.41 17.46
CA HIS A 519 -31.98 -4.87 16.51
C HIS A 519 -33.23 -4.41 17.24
N SER A 520 -33.97 -3.42 16.69
CA SER A 520 -35.25 -2.96 17.26
C SER A 520 -36.26 -4.10 17.40
N ASP A 521 -36.20 -5.10 16.53
CA ASP A 521 -36.88 -6.37 16.68
C ASP A 521 -36.01 -7.32 17.53
N SER A 522 -36.47 -7.66 18.73
CA SER A 522 -35.75 -8.52 19.69
C SER A 522 -35.41 -9.93 19.15
N ASN A 523 -36.09 -10.41 18.09
CA ASN A 523 -35.83 -11.71 17.48
C ASN A 523 -34.48 -11.79 16.75
N HIS A 524 -33.85 -10.65 16.47
CA HIS A 524 -32.57 -10.58 15.74
C HIS A 524 -31.38 -10.21 16.65
N ASN A 525 -31.53 -10.34 17.97
CA ASN A 525 -30.43 -10.06 18.89
C ASN A 525 -29.45 -11.23 18.97
N LEU A 526 -28.16 -10.97 18.66
CA LEU A 526 -27.13 -12.00 18.59
C LEU A 526 -25.87 -11.60 19.38
N ARG A 527 -25.20 -12.65 19.89
CA ARG A 527 -23.83 -12.52 20.45
C ARG A 527 -22.96 -13.60 19.81
N LYS A 528 -21.83 -13.18 19.25
CA LYS A 528 -20.87 -14.07 18.59
C LYS A 528 -19.47 -13.82 19.10
N HIS A 529 -18.64 -14.86 19.09
CA HIS A 529 -17.21 -14.76 19.37
C HIS A 529 -16.43 -15.67 18.43
N PHE A 530 -15.25 -15.20 18.05
CA PHE A 530 -14.34 -15.89 17.15
C PHE A 530 -12.93 -15.80 17.71
N SER A 531 -12.18 -16.88 17.54
CA SER A 531 -10.76 -16.94 17.89
C SER A 531 -9.98 -17.39 16.66
N ASN A 532 -8.91 -16.68 16.32
CA ASN A 532 -8.09 -16.98 15.18
C ASN A 532 -6.61 -16.98 15.59
N LEU A 533 -5.87 -17.97 15.11
CA LEU A 533 -4.42 -18.01 15.20
C LEU A 533 -3.85 -17.75 13.80
N LEU A 534 -3.10 -16.66 13.66
CA LEU A 534 -2.68 -16.12 12.38
C LEU A 534 -1.15 -16.18 12.28
N PRO A 535 -0.61 -17.26 11.70
CA PRO A 535 0.83 -17.39 11.46
C PRO A 535 1.28 -16.51 10.29
N SER A 536 2.51 -16.04 10.36
CA SER A 536 3.20 -15.36 9.28
C SER A 536 4.66 -15.82 9.19
N LEU A 537 5.15 -15.92 7.97
CA LEU A 537 6.53 -16.23 7.64
C LEU A 537 6.98 -15.23 6.58
N SER A 538 8.13 -14.62 6.75
CA SER A 538 8.79 -13.93 5.65
C SER A 538 10.27 -14.29 5.60
N PHE A 539 10.74 -14.57 4.40
CA PHE A 539 12.10 -14.95 4.09
C PHE A 539 12.59 -14.11 2.92
N ALA A 540 13.74 -13.44 3.08
CA ALA A 540 14.37 -12.73 1.98
C ALA A 540 15.85 -13.08 1.90
N TYR A 541 16.33 -13.33 0.69
CA TYR A 541 17.71 -13.72 0.41
C TYR A 541 18.31 -12.84 -0.69
N GLN A 542 19.48 -12.27 -0.40
CA GLN A 542 20.27 -11.50 -1.36
C GLN A 542 21.18 -12.44 -2.15
N CYS A 543 20.76 -12.79 -3.37
CA CYS A 543 21.53 -13.66 -4.25
C CYS A 543 22.81 -12.98 -4.75
N SER A 544 22.71 -11.69 -5.09
CA SER A 544 23.83 -10.85 -5.51
C SER A 544 23.55 -9.37 -5.15
N ASN A 545 24.49 -8.48 -5.40
CA ASN A 545 24.26 -7.05 -5.20
C ASN A 545 23.12 -6.47 -6.07
N ASN A 546 22.68 -7.20 -7.06
CA ASN A 546 21.68 -6.79 -8.03
C ASN A 546 20.42 -7.66 -8.03
N MET A 547 20.33 -8.68 -7.18
CA MET A 547 19.20 -9.62 -7.16
C MET A 547 18.89 -10.09 -5.74
N SER A 548 17.61 -9.96 -5.34
CA SER A 548 17.08 -10.54 -4.12
C SER A 548 15.83 -11.36 -4.42
N MET A 549 15.59 -12.37 -3.60
CA MET A 549 14.40 -13.21 -3.62
C MET A 549 13.69 -13.10 -2.28
N GLU A 550 12.37 -13.09 -2.31
CA GLU A 550 11.52 -13.00 -1.13
C GLU A 550 10.44 -14.07 -1.23
N LEU A 551 10.19 -14.76 -0.13
CA LEU A 551 9.08 -15.69 0.05
C LEU A 551 8.33 -15.28 1.30
N SER A 552 7.03 -15.06 1.18
CA SER A 552 6.18 -14.77 2.33
C SER A 552 4.95 -15.66 2.36
N TYR A 553 4.50 -15.95 3.55
CA TYR A 553 3.22 -16.55 3.84
C TYR A 553 2.55 -15.76 4.95
N ASP A 554 1.30 -15.42 4.75
CA ASP A 554 0.48 -14.82 5.79
C ASP A 554 -0.96 -15.33 5.74
N MET A 555 -1.58 -15.35 6.91
CA MET A 555 -3.00 -15.63 7.08
C MET A 555 -3.69 -14.37 7.61
N ASN A 556 -4.75 -13.95 6.91
CA ASN A 556 -5.55 -12.79 7.26
C ASN A 556 -7.01 -13.16 7.50
N VAL A 557 -7.67 -12.38 8.36
CA VAL A 557 -9.10 -12.50 8.64
C VAL A 557 -9.81 -11.22 8.20
N SER A 558 -10.78 -11.36 7.28
CA SER A 558 -11.67 -10.29 6.87
C SER A 558 -13.04 -10.47 7.55
N ARG A 559 -13.60 -9.38 8.06
CA ARG A 559 -14.83 -9.39 8.86
C ARG A 559 -15.97 -8.77 8.09
N PRO A 560 -17.19 -9.31 8.22
CA PRO A 560 -18.37 -8.65 7.69
C PRO A 560 -18.53 -7.27 8.35
N ASN A 561 -18.84 -6.27 7.54
CA ASN A 561 -19.17 -4.94 8.02
C ASN A 561 -20.63 -4.88 8.53
N ILE A 562 -21.00 -3.80 9.20
CA ILE A 562 -22.33 -3.62 9.78
C ILE A 562 -23.45 -3.69 8.74
N SER A 563 -23.22 -3.18 7.52
CA SER A 563 -24.25 -3.09 6.48
C SER A 563 -24.67 -4.46 5.94
N VAL A 564 -23.74 -5.43 5.87
CA VAL A 564 -24.07 -6.80 5.42
C VAL A 564 -24.59 -7.68 6.56
N LEU A 565 -24.48 -7.22 7.81
CA LEU A 565 -25.06 -7.88 8.99
C LEU A 565 -26.44 -7.36 9.34
N ASP A 566 -26.86 -6.20 8.81
CA ASP A 566 -28.17 -5.58 9.14
C ASP A 566 -29.31 -6.45 8.60
N PRO A 567 -30.17 -6.98 9.47
CA PRO A 567 -31.29 -7.83 9.08
C PRO A 567 -32.46 -7.06 8.44
N TYR A 568 -32.40 -5.75 8.39
CA TYR A 568 -33.43 -4.93 7.76
C TYR A 568 -33.69 -5.39 6.31
N VAL A 569 -34.97 -5.60 5.96
CA VAL A 569 -35.37 -5.96 4.61
C VAL A 569 -35.74 -4.70 3.85
N ASP A 570 -34.89 -4.33 2.88
CA ASP A 570 -35.16 -3.24 1.93
C ASP A 570 -36.01 -3.78 0.77
N TYR A 571 -37.21 -3.24 0.62
CA TYR A 571 -38.18 -3.54 -0.44
C TYR A 571 -38.53 -2.27 -1.24
N THR A 572 -37.68 -1.26 -1.24
CA THR A 572 -37.88 -0.02 -2.01
C THR A 572 -37.75 -0.22 -3.52
N THR A 573 -37.14 -1.32 -3.96
CA THR A 573 -37.13 -1.73 -5.38
C THR A 573 -38.24 -2.73 -5.62
N PRO A 574 -39.15 -2.50 -6.60
CA PRO A 574 -40.25 -3.41 -6.87
C PRO A 574 -39.78 -4.82 -7.19
N LEU A 575 -40.47 -5.82 -6.64
CA LEU A 575 -40.19 -7.25 -6.83
C LEU A 575 -38.76 -7.68 -6.45
N GLN A 576 -38.10 -6.89 -5.65
CA GLN A 576 -36.76 -7.19 -5.11
C GLN A 576 -36.74 -6.97 -3.62
N LEU A 577 -36.15 -7.92 -2.88
CA LEU A 577 -35.85 -7.82 -1.46
C LEU A 577 -34.33 -7.80 -1.28
N THR A 578 -33.82 -6.80 -0.57
CA THR A 578 -32.41 -6.70 -0.23
C THR A 578 -32.25 -6.73 1.29
N TYR A 579 -31.46 -7.64 1.83
CA TYR A 579 -31.24 -7.78 3.26
C TYR A 579 -29.87 -8.35 3.58
N GLY A 580 -29.33 -7.98 4.73
CA GLY A 580 -28.10 -8.55 5.25
C GLY A 580 -28.32 -9.91 5.91
N ASN A 581 -27.23 -10.47 6.42
CA ASN A 581 -27.24 -11.79 7.05
C ASN A 581 -26.46 -11.74 8.37
N THR A 582 -27.20 -11.85 9.45
CA THR A 582 -26.64 -11.88 10.80
C THR A 582 -25.76 -13.10 11.08
N ASP A 583 -25.88 -14.21 10.27
CA ASP A 583 -25.14 -15.45 10.50
C ASP A 583 -23.74 -15.48 9.87
N LEU A 584 -23.34 -14.39 9.24
CA LEU A 584 -22.02 -14.30 8.66
C LEU A 584 -20.92 -14.54 9.70
N LYS A 585 -19.89 -15.25 9.23
CA LYS A 585 -18.63 -15.53 9.95
C LYS A 585 -17.49 -14.82 9.23
N PRO A 586 -16.42 -14.48 9.93
CA PRO A 586 -15.21 -13.97 9.28
C PRO A 586 -14.69 -14.95 8.22
N GLU A 587 -14.18 -14.41 7.12
CA GLU A 587 -13.48 -15.17 6.09
C GLU A 587 -11.97 -15.22 6.38
N ASN A 588 -11.34 -16.32 5.97
CA ASN A 588 -9.91 -16.52 6.15
C ASN A 588 -9.23 -16.56 4.79
N THR A 589 -8.19 -15.74 4.63
CA THR A 589 -7.36 -15.72 3.43
C THR A 589 -5.96 -16.14 3.76
N HIS A 590 -5.46 -17.15 3.06
CA HIS A 590 -4.06 -17.59 3.07
C HIS A 590 -3.37 -17.07 1.82
N THR A 591 -2.25 -16.39 1.96
CA THR A 591 -1.48 -15.84 0.86
C THR A 591 -0.06 -16.36 0.91
N ILE A 592 0.43 -16.87 -0.22
CA ILE A 592 1.85 -17.20 -0.46
C ILE A 592 2.31 -16.28 -1.57
N ASP A 593 3.39 -15.56 -1.35
CA ASP A 593 3.98 -14.65 -2.33
C ASP A 593 5.46 -14.97 -2.50
N PHE A 594 5.89 -15.20 -3.74
CA PHE A 594 7.28 -15.37 -4.13
C PHE A 594 7.68 -14.23 -5.06
N THR A 595 8.61 -13.40 -4.64
CA THR A 595 9.03 -12.20 -5.37
C THR A 595 10.53 -12.27 -5.69
N ILE A 596 10.89 -11.96 -6.94
CA ILE A 596 12.26 -11.75 -7.41
C ILE A 596 12.42 -10.27 -7.74
N ASN A 597 13.37 -9.62 -7.08
CA ASN A 597 13.76 -8.25 -7.33
C ASN A 597 15.12 -8.25 -8.02
N GLN A 598 15.20 -7.71 -9.22
CA GLN A 598 16.42 -7.71 -10.02
C GLN A 598 16.73 -6.31 -10.57
N ARG A 599 17.97 -5.88 -10.40
CA ARG A 599 18.50 -4.69 -11.06
C ARG A 599 19.37 -5.10 -12.25
N ILE A 600 18.99 -4.67 -13.44
CA ILE A 600 19.68 -4.94 -14.70
C ILE A 600 20.20 -3.60 -15.24
N LYS A 601 21.48 -3.31 -15.01
CA LYS A 601 22.07 -1.99 -15.34
C LYS A 601 21.28 -0.84 -14.70
N ARG A 602 20.53 -0.07 -15.51
CA ARG A 602 19.71 1.07 -15.11
C ARG A 602 18.21 0.73 -14.90
N TYR A 603 17.84 -0.54 -15.11
CA TYR A 603 16.48 -1.01 -14.98
C TYR A 603 16.29 -1.82 -13.69
N THR A 604 15.10 -1.74 -13.14
CA THR A 604 14.65 -2.59 -12.02
C THR A 604 13.49 -3.43 -12.53
N LEU A 605 13.62 -4.74 -12.41
CA LEU A 605 12.59 -5.72 -12.69
C LEU A 605 12.14 -6.35 -11.38
N ILE A 606 10.83 -6.33 -11.14
CA ILE A 606 10.17 -7.01 -10.04
C ILE A 606 9.24 -8.05 -10.66
N THR A 607 9.39 -9.30 -10.28
CA THR A 607 8.50 -10.40 -10.68
C THR A 607 7.95 -11.06 -9.44
N SER A 608 6.63 -11.14 -9.30
CA SER A 608 5.97 -11.76 -8.16
C SER A 608 4.97 -12.81 -8.63
N LEU A 609 5.00 -13.97 -7.99
CA LEU A 609 4.01 -15.03 -8.13
C LEU A 609 3.27 -15.16 -6.81
N THR A 610 1.99 -14.81 -6.82
CA THR A 610 1.13 -14.83 -5.63
C THR A 610 0.05 -15.88 -5.79
N TYR A 611 -0.10 -16.73 -4.79
CA TYR A 611 -1.24 -17.62 -4.64
C TYR A 611 -2.03 -17.26 -3.40
N ALA A 612 -3.32 -16.94 -3.57
CA ALA A 612 -4.23 -16.64 -2.47
C ALA A 612 -5.44 -17.57 -2.49
N THR A 613 -5.81 -18.11 -1.33
CA THR A 613 -7.04 -18.87 -1.17
C THR A 613 -7.86 -18.30 -0.02
N THR A 614 -9.14 -18.02 -0.28
CA THR A 614 -10.08 -17.49 0.72
C THR A 614 -11.17 -18.51 0.97
N ASP A 615 -11.24 -18.98 2.19
CA ASP A 615 -12.31 -19.87 2.66
C ASP A 615 -13.43 -19.09 3.35
N ARG A 616 -14.65 -19.60 3.29
CA ARG A 616 -15.87 -18.95 3.83
C ARG A 616 -16.08 -17.56 3.24
N LEU A 617 -15.76 -17.39 1.96
CA LEU A 617 -15.84 -16.12 1.26
C LEU A 617 -17.23 -15.50 1.42
N ILE A 618 -17.27 -14.26 1.85
CA ILE A 618 -18.50 -13.46 2.01
C ILE A 618 -18.84 -12.88 0.64
N LEU A 619 -19.92 -13.36 0.06
CA LEU A 619 -20.38 -12.97 -1.26
C LEU A 619 -21.81 -12.49 -1.23
N ASN A 620 -22.09 -11.42 -1.96
CA ASN A 620 -23.43 -11.06 -2.35
C ASN A 620 -23.88 -12.03 -3.43
N TYR A 621 -25.08 -12.59 -3.27
CA TYR A 621 -25.67 -13.46 -4.25
C TYR A 621 -27.18 -13.19 -4.37
N GLN A 622 -27.70 -13.59 -5.51
CA GLN A 622 -29.10 -13.39 -5.84
C GLN A 622 -29.73 -14.73 -6.20
N TYR A 623 -30.95 -14.84 -5.79
CA TYR A 623 -31.83 -15.98 -6.15
C TYR A 623 -33.26 -15.50 -6.24
N THR A 624 -34.10 -16.28 -6.92
CA THR A 624 -35.51 -16.00 -7.07
C THR A 624 -36.34 -16.95 -6.21
N ASP A 625 -37.35 -16.42 -5.54
CA ASP A 625 -38.40 -17.21 -4.88
C ASP A 625 -39.75 -16.55 -5.20
N LYS A 626 -40.69 -17.34 -5.74
CA LYS A 626 -42.06 -16.90 -6.10
C LYS A 626 -42.06 -15.58 -6.91
N SER A 627 -41.20 -15.49 -7.91
CA SER A 627 -41.06 -14.32 -8.78
C SER A 627 -40.53 -13.05 -8.09
N ILE A 628 -40.03 -13.15 -6.86
CA ILE A 628 -39.33 -12.07 -6.15
C ILE A 628 -37.83 -12.34 -6.18
N LEU A 629 -37.06 -11.34 -6.54
CA LEU A 629 -35.61 -11.40 -6.49
C LEU A 629 -35.11 -11.11 -5.05
N HIS A 630 -34.43 -12.07 -4.50
CA HIS A 630 -33.74 -11.93 -3.22
C HIS A 630 -32.27 -11.57 -3.46
N ASN A 631 -31.81 -10.51 -2.83
CA ASN A 631 -30.43 -10.05 -2.84
C ASN A 631 -29.89 -10.08 -1.42
N THR A 632 -28.94 -10.93 -1.15
CA THR A 632 -28.40 -11.11 0.20
C THR A 632 -26.92 -11.49 0.18
N THR A 633 -26.33 -11.65 1.36
CA THR A 633 -24.92 -11.96 1.55
C THR A 633 -24.76 -13.26 2.33
N GLY A 634 -23.79 -14.09 1.95
CA GLY A 634 -23.53 -15.35 2.62
C GLY A 634 -22.07 -15.78 2.60
N ASN A 635 -21.66 -16.59 3.58
CA ASN A 635 -20.41 -17.36 3.52
C ASN A 635 -20.64 -18.61 2.64
N ILE A 636 -20.78 -18.40 1.33
CA ILE A 636 -21.25 -19.44 0.41
C ILE A 636 -20.15 -20.00 -0.48
N GLY A 637 -18.97 -19.35 -0.50
CA GLY A 637 -17.96 -19.67 -1.49
C GLY A 637 -16.55 -19.83 -0.96
N LYS A 638 -15.73 -20.27 -1.90
CA LYS A 638 -14.27 -20.28 -1.83
C LYS A 638 -13.73 -19.59 -3.06
N LYS A 639 -12.64 -18.83 -2.91
CA LYS A 639 -11.90 -18.19 -4.01
C LYS A 639 -10.47 -18.68 -3.99
N ASN A 640 -9.96 -19.09 -5.15
CA ASN A 640 -8.54 -19.30 -5.40
C ASN A 640 -8.07 -18.26 -6.43
N ASP A 641 -6.91 -17.67 -6.23
CA ASP A 641 -6.33 -16.65 -7.10
C ASP A 641 -4.84 -16.94 -7.28
N LEU A 642 -4.41 -17.16 -8.51
CA LEU A 642 -3.00 -17.32 -8.87
C LEU A 642 -2.62 -16.16 -9.78
N MET A 643 -1.74 -15.27 -9.32
CA MET A 643 -1.34 -14.06 -10.02
C MET A 643 0.16 -14.04 -10.29
N LEU A 644 0.53 -13.82 -11.55
CA LEU A 644 1.87 -13.43 -11.95
C LEU A 644 1.88 -11.92 -12.20
N TYR A 645 2.72 -11.20 -11.48
CA TYR A 645 2.91 -9.76 -11.60
C TYR A 645 4.34 -9.46 -12.05
N ASN A 646 4.49 -8.50 -12.97
CA ASN A 646 5.79 -7.98 -13.41
C ASN A 646 5.77 -6.45 -13.44
N SER A 647 6.84 -5.82 -12.96
CA SER A 647 7.07 -4.38 -13.06
C SER A 647 8.50 -4.13 -13.55
N LEU A 648 8.62 -3.51 -14.71
CA LEU A 648 9.90 -3.07 -15.29
C LEU A 648 9.96 -1.56 -15.26
N SER A 649 10.93 -0.99 -14.59
CA SER A 649 11.09 0.46 -14.45
C SER A 649 12.54 0.89 -14.66
N GLY A 650 12.75 2.09 -15.18
CA GLY A 650 14.08 2.66 -15.33
C GLY A 650 14.18 3.80 -16.34
N ARG A 651 15.36 4.36 -16.45
CA ARG A 651 15.65 5.42 -17.42
C ARG A 651 15.94 4.83 -18.80
N LEU A 652 15.11 5.12 -19.79
CA LEU A 652 15.35 4.77 -21.20
C LEU A 652 16.48 5.64 -21.78
N SER A 653 16.50 6.93 -21.44
CA SER A 653 17.53 7.90 -21.80
C SER A 653 17.83 8.83 -20.61
N ARG A 654 18.68 9.84 -20.79
CA ARG A 654 18.93 10.87 -19.75
C ARG A 654 17.63 11.55 -19.29
N ASN A 655 16.72 11.78 -20.21
CA ASN A 655 15.54 12.61 -20.04
C ASN A 655 14.23 11.81 -20.02
N VAL A 656 14.28 10.47 -20.20
CA VAL A 656 13.08 9.64 -20.25
C VAL A 656 13.15 8.56 -19.17
N TYR A 657 12.20 8.58 -18.27
CA TYR A 657 11.92 7.50 -17.33
C TYR A 657 10.65 6.77 -17.77
N ALA A 658 10.66 5.45 -17.72
CA ALA A 658 9.49 4.65 -18.05
C ALA A 658 9.30 3.53 -17.04
N ARG A 659 8.03 3.14 -16.86
CA ARG A 659 7.61 2.00 -16.06
C ARG A 659 6.51 1.26 -16.80
N LEU A 660 6.65 -0.05 -16.92
CA LEU A 660 5.63 -0.96 -17.43
C LEU A 660 5.27 -1.96 -16.35
N MET A 661 4.00 -2.04 -16.00
CA MET A 661 3.45 -2.99 -15.05
C MET A 661 2.45 -3.88 -15.75
N GLN A 662 2.48 -5.17 -15.45
CA GLN A 662 1.52 -6.14 -15.96
C GLN A 662 1.20 -7.19 -14.91
N SER A 663 -0.04 -7.65 -14.86
CA SER A 663 -0.42 -8.84 -14.14
C SER A 663 -1.34 -9.73 -14.95
N ILE A 664 -1.19 -11.03 -14.73
CA ILE A 664 -2.06 -12.08 -15.25
C ILE A 664 -2.51 -12.88 -14.05
N SER A 665 -3.82 -12.91 -13.80
CA SER A 665 -4.42 -13.67 -12.70
C SER A 665 -5.36 -14.73 -13.25
N TYR A 666 -5.27 -15.95 -12.72
CA TYR A 666 -6.28 -16.98 -12.87
C TYR A 666 -7.10 -17.04 -11.59
N VAL A 667 -8.39 -16.74 -11.71
CA VAL A 667 -9.34 -16.70 -10.59
C VAL A 667 -10.33 -17.84 -10.73
N ASP A 668 -10.57 -18.56 -9.63
CA ASP A 668 -11.53 -19.65 -9.53
C ASP A 668 -12.43 -19.45 -8.30
N TYR A 669 -13.72 -19.28 -8.55
CA TYR A 669 -14.78 -19.21 -7.55
C TYR A 669 -15.57 -20.49 -7.52
N SER A 670 -15.86 -20.99 -6.33
CA SER A 670 -16.75 -22.13 -6.09
C SER A 670 -17.73 -21.80 -4.98
N ALA A 671 -19.02 -21.87 -5.27
CA ALA A 671 -20.12 -21.68 -4.33
C ALA A 671 -21.14 -22.82 -4.43
N PRO A 672 -20.85 -23.99 -3.79
CA PRO A 672 -21.70 -25.19 -3.93
C PRO A 672 -23.13 -25.01 -3.44
N LYS A 673 -23.36 -24.11 -2.48
CA LYS A 673 -24.72 -23.85 -1.93
C LYS A 673 -25.69 -23.28 -2.95
N ILE A 674 -25.19 -22.63 -3.98
CA ILE A 674 -26.00 -22.06 -5.08
C ILE A 674 -25.64 -22.68 -6.42
N ASP A 675 -24.98 -23.85 -6.41
CA ASP A 675 -24.49 -24.58 -7.58
C ASP A 675 -23.77 -23.70 -8.61
N CYS A 676 -22.91 -22.80 -8.12
CA CYS A 676 -22.22 -21.84 -8.97
C CYS A 676 -20.71 -22.04 -8.93
N LYS A 677 -20.09 -22.13 -10.12
CA LYS A 677 -18.65 -22.12 -10.34
C LYS A 677 -18.33 -21.15 -11.46
N GLN A 678 -17.34 -20.30 -11.22
CA GLN A 678 -16.84 -19.37 -12.23
C GLN A 678 -15.34 -19.31 -12.17
N HIS A 679 -14.70 -19.39 -13.33
CA HIS A 679 -13.25 -19.24 -13.42
C HIS A 679 -12.85 -18.46 -14.67
N GLY A 680 -11.65 -17.95 -14.68
CA GLY A 680 -11.13 -17.26 -15.85
C GLY A 680 -9.87 -16.45 -15.57
N TRP A 681 -9.40 -15.83 -16.66
CA TRP A 681 -8.21 -15.00 -16.64
C TRP A 681 -8.57 -13.53 -16.54
N ILE A 682 -7.81 -12.80 -15.74
CA ILE A 682 -7.86 -11.35 -15.62
C ILE A 682 -6.49 -10.80 -16.01
N TYR A 683 -6.49 -9.80 -16.90
CA TYR A 683 -5.28 -9.16 -17.41
C TYR A 683 -5.26 -7.70 -16.99
N PHE A 684 -4.12 -7.23 -16.52
CA PHE A 684 -3.87 -5.82 -16.23
C PHE A 684 -2.55 -5.40 -16.85
N VAL A 685 -2.56 -4.25 -17.53
CA VAL A 685 -1.35 -3.59 -18.04
C VAL A 685 -1.44 -2.11 -17.72
N LYS A 686 -0.34 -1.54 -17.23
CA LYS A 686 -0.20 -0.10 -17.00
C LYS A 686 1.18 0.36 -17.46
N GLY A 687 1.22 1.40 -18.29
CA GLY A 687 2.42 2.09 -18.72
C GLY A 687 2.47 3.50 -18.17
N ILE A 688 3.63 3.94 -17.71
CA ILE A 688 3.91 5.30 -17.27
C ILE A 688 5.20 5.75 -17.96
N MET A 689 5.22 6.95 -18.52
CA MET A 689 6.39 7.57 -19.12
C MET A 689 6.50 9.03 -18.68
N GLU A 690 7.62 9.41 -18.11
CA GLU A 690 8.01 10.79 -17.78
C GLU A 690 9.09 11.22 -18.76
N TYR A 691 8.87 12.30 -19.49
CA TYR A 691 9.84 12.94 -20.37
C TYR A 691 10.23 14.31 -19.84
N GLU A 692 11.49 14.47 -19.46
CA GLU A 692 12.09 15.72 -19.01
C GLU A 692 12.48 16.58 -20.21
N LEU A 693 11.70 17.62 -20.46
CA LEU A 693 11.91 18.62 -21.50
C LEU A 693 12.86 19.74 -21.03
N PRO A 694 13.46 20.51 -21.93
CA PRO A 694 14.25 21.69 -21.56
C PRO A 694 13.45 22.70 -20.72
N LYS A 695 14.16 23.54 -19.95
CA LYS A 695 13.61 24.63 -19.12
C LYS A 695 12.65 24.18 -18.03
N ALA A 696 12.95 23.06 -17.36
CA ALA A 696 12.18 22.48 -16.26
C ALA A 696 10.70 22.20 -16.62
N CYS A 697 10.48 21.70 -17.84
CA CYS A 697 9.21 21.16 -18.30
C CYS A 697 9.21 19.64 -18.20
N TYR A 698 8.07 19.02 -17.91
CA TYR A 698 7.91 17.56 -17.84
C TYR A 698 6.61 17.17 -18.54
N LEU A 699 6.70 16.15 -19.37
CA LEU A 699 5.55 15.51 -20.03
C LEU A 699 5.38 14.12 -19.42
N ASP A 700 4.22 13.91 -18.77
CA ASP A 700 3.85 12.65 -18.18
C ASP A 700 2.74 12.01 -19.02
N ILE A 701 2.93 10.74 -19.38
CA ILE A 701 1.96 9.94 -20.12
C ILE A 701 1.68 8.69 -19.31
N GLU A 702 0.42 8.42 -19.05
CA GLU A 702 -0.04 7.23 -18.36
C GLU A 702 -1.15 6.56 -19.16
N GLY A 703 -1.09 5.22 -19.25
CA GLY A 703 -2.16 4.42 -19.82
C GLY A 703 -2.32 3.11 -19.06
N SER A 704 -3.56 2.66 -18.88
CA SER A 704 -3.82 1.35 -18.29
C SER A 704 -5.04 0.67 -18.90
N TYR A 705 -5.00 -0.65 -18.88
CA TYR A 705 -6.08 -1.54 -19.28
C TYR A 705 -6.27 -2.62 -18.24
N LEU A 706 -7.51 -2.83 -17.82
CA LEU A 706 -7.95 -3.95 -16.99
C LEU A 706 -9.02 -4.70 -17.75
N SER A 707 -8.82 -6.01 -17.98
CA SER A 707 -9.81 -6.87 -18.60
C SER A 707 -11.05 -7.01 -17.73
N ARG A 708 -12.07 -7.66 -18.27
CA ARG A 708 -13.29 -7.98 -17.51
C ARG A 708 -12.96 -8.78 -16.25
N SER A 709 -13.47 -8.35 -15.10
CA SER A 709 -13.35 -9.10 -13.85
C SER A 709 -14.27 -10.33 -13.86
N ILE A 710 -13.81 -11.39 -13.20
CA ILE A 710 -14.63 -12.59 -12.96
C ILE A 710 -15.34 -12.38 -11.63
N LEU A 711 -16.65 -12.50 -11.64
CA LEU A 711 -17.52 -12.44 -10.46
C LEU A 711 -18.20 -13.80 -10.31
N LEU A 712 -18.70 -14.13 -9.12
CA LEU A 712 -19.38 -15.40 -8.89
C LEU A 712 -20.60 -15.60 -9.83
N GLN A 713 -21.44 -14.59 -9.96
CA GLN A 713 -22.65 -14.62 -10.80
C GLN A 713 -22.53 -13.60 -11.94
N GLY A 714 -21.42 -13.62 -12.70
CA GLY A 714 -21.26 -12.74 -13.85
C GLY A 714 -19.84 -12.34 -14.17
N ARG A 715 -19.70 -11.32 -15.02
CA ARG A 715 -18.43 -10.71 -15.41
C ARG A 715 -18.55 -9.19 -15.37
N GLY A 716 -17.55 -8.54 -14.83
CA GLY A 716 -17.46 -7.09 -14.86
C GLY A 716 -17.06 -6.55 -16.23
N TYR A 717 -17.02 -5.23 -16.35
CA TYR A 717 -16.58 -4.54 -17.57
C TYR A 717 -15.07 -4.40 -17.62
N ALA A 718 -14.52 -4.33 -18.83
CA ALA A 718 -13.14 -3.90 -19.02
C ALA A 718 -13.02 -2.39 -18.73
N LYS A 719 -11.88 -1.97 -18.16
CA LYS A 719 -11.62 -0.59 -17.82
C LYS A 719 -10.38 -0.08 -18.55
N TYR A 720 -10.49 1.11 -19.10
CA TYR A 720 -9.41 1.82 -19.76
C TYR A 720 -9.19 3.15 -19.06
N PHE A 721 -7.96 3.52 -18.93
CA PHE A 721 -7.57 4.83 -18.42
C PHE A 721 -6.38 5.34 -19.23
N TYR A 722 -6.38 6.61 -19.57
CA TYR A 722 -5.25 7.30 -20.15
C TYR A 722 -5.20 8.74 -19.62
N SER A 723 -4.00 9.26 -19.45
CA SER A 723 -3.77 10.66 -19.15
C SER A 723 -2.49 11.15 -19.77
N VAL A 724 -2.49 12.41 -20.15
CA VAL A 724 -1.32 13.14 -20.60
C VAL A 724 -1.29 14.44 -19.82
N SER A 725 -0.16 14.73 -19.17
CA SER A 725 -0.01 15.98 -18.45
C SER A 725 1.30 16.67 -18.79
N LEU A 726 1.26 17.98 -18.93
CA LEU A 726 2.41 18.83 -19.13
C LEU A 726 2.60 19.71 -17.90
N SER A 727 3.77 19.60 -17.26
CA SER A 727 4.06 20.44 -16.09
C SER A 727 5.30 21.31 -16.33
N LYS A 728 5.29 22.49 -15.72
CA LYS A 728 6.41 23.43 -15.79
C LYS A 728 6.65 24.10 -14.44
N TYR A 729 7.92 24.16 -14.06
CA TYR A 729 8.38 24.87 -12.88
C TYR A 729 8.87 26.27 -13.21
N PHE A 730 8.55 27.23 -12.36
CA PHE A 730 8.93 28.64 -12.45
C PHE A 730 9.58 29.10 -11.13
N PHE A 731 10.31 30.22 -11.16
CA PHE A 731 10.88 30.92 -10.01
C PHE A 731 11.72 29.99 -9.10
N THR A 732 12.61 29.20 -9.69
CA THR A 732 13.45 28.24 -8.96
C THR A 732 12.60 27.28 -8.14
N ASN A 733 11.58 26.70 -8.79
CA ASN A 733 10.65 25.70 -8.25
C ASN A 733 9.72 26.20 -7.12
N LYS A 734 9.42 27.50 -7.12
CA LYS A 734 8.44 28.07 -6.21
C LYS A 734 7.01 27.99 -6.74
N LEU A 735 6.84 27.89 -8.07
CA LEU A 735 5.54 27.72 -8.72
C LEU A 735 5.61 26.57 -9.71
N ARG A 736 4.68 25.64 -9.64
CA ARG A 736 4.46 24.56 -10.62
C ARG A 736 3.08 24.73 -11.25
N LEU A 737 3.03 24.77 -12.57
CA LEU A 737 1.78 24.66 -13.34
C LEU A 737 1.71 23.27 -13.97
N VAL A 738 0.54 22.66 -13.95
CA VAL A 738 0.25 21.34 -14.53
C VAL A 738 -1.01 21.47 -15.38
N PHE A 739 -0.93 20.99 -16.64
CA PHE A 739 -2.01 20.99 -17.61
C PHE A 739 -2.31 19.57 -18.06
#